data_58ae9b1a4082c0201d23dd765a81c65d
#
_entry.id   58ae9b1a4082c0201d23dd765a81c65d
#
_cell.length_a   1.000
_cell.length_b   1.000
_cell.length_c   1.000
_cell.angle_alpha   90.00
_cell.angle_beta   90.00
_cell.angle_gamma   90.00
#
_symmetry.space_group_name_H-M   'P 1'
#
loop_
_entity.id
_entity.type
_entity.pdbx_description
1 polymer ?
#
loop_
_entity_poly.entity_id
_entity_poly.type
_entity_poly.pdbx_seq_one_letter_code
_entity_poly.pdbx_strand_id
1 'polypeptide(L)'
;MTTQADAALTRAEQELCTAFSAGLPLDLTTASAQRGPGGEPSNTAAALIHAGMIRDLLLCDKPVAAGRVRQLSVTGARIEGELDLRFARSDCPLRLEDCTFDSPVTLSEAHLRSVSLRKSTIPGIDARHVTITGDLVLDDVHLSGCLQLSGAHLGDDLHLARATIDPPVRAVHSNDGTSGHGHGDALLDLENIEVRGSIDAREIRVHGKVSTVDATVSGPVRMMNARILPAGEAPAGEAPTGATESTVVWSGDGMTVEGSLDASGLRASGQVRLVDTRVLCLVFRDVQINNPGTALILDRLHSEGSAFCDGKSNLIGGLHAIGIQVGASLYLGSGRVSAPDGGIAEEVPHAIDLRRAEIAGDLRCTKDFKAIGPCNLSGAHIGGRVSFPKATFESTNGMAGQVALIADGARMDGNVYFNDGFACEGIIGLVNTRIGGEFTVEQDGDGSRCILTAAGLSVSRDVKLDVAGKVDLSGADIAGDLTLRLQRLSAGEDHAAANLGGVSADTLTLRGRPSTGLLDLTRAKVSLLRHSKEDWADSDRIVLEGLEYRDITTAGPKRDKEVYAYRLKWLEQGTQWVREGEDESGQDEYAKVGFTPQPYQQLAEVYRSAGKDREARRVLHTMYRRHARANSWNQPFIRIWNGAQDIFVGYGYCPGFTIAWIAGLAVVAAVMFGHIGQHHTGVVQEILMSLGLLLPESAYDRIEPWHAAGTTSHVLAAFLVLSGLLLSATVIAAVARVIKE
;
A
#
# COMPACT_ATOMS: atom_id res chain seq x y z
N MET A 1 20.91 -51.81 -49.36
CA MET A 1 20.43 -52.31 -50.63
C MET A 1 19.28 -53.27 -50.36
N THR A 2 18.06 -52.80 -50.45
CA THR A 2 16.86 -53.63 -50.68
C THR A 2 15.80 -52.69 -51.16
N THR A 3 15.45 -52.88 -52.37
CA THR A 3 14.39 -52.33 -53.20
C THR A 3 13.07 -52.23 -52.44
N GLN A 4 12.60 -50.98 -52.17
CA GLN A 4 11.23 -50.71 -51.91
C GLN A 4 10.52 -50.54 -53.25
N ALA A 5 9.53 -51.32 -53.45
CA ALA A 5 8.79 -51.48 -54.69
C ALA A 5 8.36 -50.13 -55.29
N ASP A 6 8.35 -50.07 -56.65
CA ASP A 6 7.71 -49.06 -57.49
C ASP A 6 6.21 -48.94 -57.15
N ALA A 7 5.86 -48.24 -56.07
CA ALA A 7 4.50 -47.73 -55.88
C ALA A 7 4.31 -46.60 -56.90
N ALA A 8 3.36 -46.75 -57.80
CA ALA A 8 3.05 -45.71 -58.81
C ALA A 8 2.70 -44.42 -58.07
N LEU A 9 3.43 -43.34 -58.41
CA LEU A 9 3.22 -42.00 -57.85
C LEU A 9 1.74 -41.63 -57.94
N THR A 10 1.19 -41.07 -56.88
CA THR A 10 -0.16 -40.51 -56.94
C THR A 10 -0.22 -39.36 -57.97
N ARG A 11 -1.38 -38.99 -58.41
CA ARG A 11 -1.53 -37.83 -59.31
C ARG A 11 -1.00 -36.53 -58.69
N ALA A 12 -1.28 -36.32 -57.39
CA ALA A 12 -0.78 -35.16 -56.63
C ALA A 12 0.77 -35.11 -56.55
N GLU A 13 1.40 -36.28 -56.40
CA GLU A 13 2.86 -36.37 -56.36
C GLU A 13 3.51 -36.10 -57.71
N GLN A 14 2.89 -36.53 -58.83
CA GLN A 14 3.35 -36.17 -60.18
C GLN A 14 3.25 -34.68 -60.44
N GLU A 15 2.13 -34.08 -60.04
CA GLU A 15 1.91 -32.63 -60.13
C GLU A 15 2.90 -31.88 -59.23
N LEU A 16 3.23 -32.39 -58.01
CA LEU A 16 4.24 -31.83 -57.10
C LEU A 16 5.63 -31.85 -57.69
N CYS A 17 6.07 -32.97 -58.29
CA CYS A 17 7.38 -33.06 -58.95
C CYS A 17 7.50 -32.04 -60.10
N THR A 18 6.42 -31.88 -60.87
CA THR A 18 6.38 -30.93 -61.98
C THR A 18 6.46 -29.48 -61.46
N ALA A 19 5.65 -29.14 -60.49
CA ALA A 19 5.61 -27.81 -59.85
C ALA A 19 6.96 -27.48 -59.18
N PHE A 20 7.53 -28.39 -58.43
CA PHE A 20 8.84 -28.22 -57.79
C PHE A 20 9.95 -27.95 -58.80
N SER A 21 9.99 -28.76 -59.90
CA SER A 21 10.98 -28.58 -60.98
C SER A 21 10.82 -27.23 -61.69
N ALA A 22 9.59 -26.73 -61.81
CA ALA A 22 9.27 -25.41 -62.34
C ALA A 22 9.47 -24.25 -61.34
N GLY A 23 9.76 -24.54 -60.06
CA GLY A 23 9.83 -23.54 -58.98
C GLY A 23 8.47 -22.85 -58.69
N LEU A 24 7.35 -23.56 -58.87
CA LEU A 24 6.00 -23.04 -58.70
C LEU A 24 5.32 -23.68 -57.48
N PRO A 25 4.38 -22.99 -56.78
CA PRO A 25 3.57 -23.58 -55.76
C PRO A 25 2.55 -24.55 -56.34
N LEU A 26 2.18 -25.64 -55.63
CA LEU A 26 1.11 -26.55 -55.96
C LEU A 26 -0.11 -26.27 -55.05
N ASP A 27 -1.26 -25.98 -55.67
CA ASP A 27 -2.52 -25.76 -54.97
C ASP A 27 -3.51 -26.88 -55.31
N LEU A 28 -3.84 -27.66 -54.29
CA LEU A 28 -4.76 -28.79 -54.38
C LEU A 28 -6.14 -28.51 -53.75
N THR A 29 -6.41 -27.31 -53.33
CA THR A 29 -7.66 -26.93 -52.64
C THR A 29 -8.90 -27.15 -53.52
N THR A 30 -8.81 -26.94 -54.80
CA THR A 30 -9.88 -27.14 -55.76
C THR A 30 -10.17 -28.64 -56.02
N ALA A 31 -9.17 -29.52 -55.87
CA ALA A 31 -9.33 -30.96 -55.99
C ALA A 31 -10.06 -31.59 -54.81
N SER A 32 -9.91 -31.03 -53.64
CA SER A 32 -10.58 -31.47 -52.39
C SER A 32 -12.02 -30.96 -52.27
N ALA A 33 -12.41 -29.92 -53.01
CA ALA A 33 -13.75 -29.30 -52.90
C ALA A 33 -14.85 -29.96 -53.74
N GLN A 34 -14.55 -30.97 -54.58
CA GLN A 34 -15.58 -31.72 -55.34
C GLN A 34 -16.35 -32.66 -54.43
N ARG A 35 -17.49 -32.19 -53.90
CA ARG A 35 -18.46 -33.01 -53.16
C ARG A 35 -19.18 -33.94 -54.11
N GLY A 36 -19.15 -35.26 -53.85
CA GLY A 36 -19.99 -36.22 -54.54
C GLY A 36 -21.49 -36.02 -54.30
N PRO A 37 -22.38 -36.59 -55.11
CA PRO A 37 -23.82 -36.37 -55.06
C PRO A 37 -24.52 -36.92 -53.80
N GLY A 38 -23.80 -37.27 -52.74
CA GLY A 38 -24.33 -37.75 -51.46
C GLY A 38 -23.87 -36.98 -50.23
N GLY A 39 -23.12 -35.84 -50.39
CA GLY A 39 -22.69 -35.03 -49.27
C GLY A 39 -21.48 -35.58 -48.50
N GLU A 40 -21.00 -36.77 -48.82
CA GLU A 40 -19.72 -37.27 -48.27
C GLU A 40 -18.55 -36.72 -49.07
N PRO A 41 -17.38 -36.42 -48.41
CA PRO A 41 -16.18 -35.97 -49.10
C PRO A 41 -15.65 -37.09 -50.03
N SER A 42 -16.13 -37.09 -51.28
CA SER A 42 -15.63 -38.02 -52.29
C SER A 42 -14.32 -37.51 -52.85
N ASN A 43 -13.27 -38.19 -52.53
CA ASN A 43 -11.95 -38.15 -53.17
C ASN A 43 -10.79 -37.64 -52.34
N THR A 44 -10.65 -38.18 -51.13
CA THR A 44 -9.40 -38.09 -50.35
C THR A 44 -8.17 -38.66 -51.10
N ALA A 45 -8.35 -39.39 -52.15
CA ALA A 45 -7.27 -39.96 -52.95
C ALA A 45 -6.61 -38.97 -53.95
N ALA A 46 -7.30 -37.87 -54.35
CA ALA A 46 -6.79 -36.95 -55.35
C ALA A 46 -5.77 -35.95 -54.82
N ALA A 47 -5.74 -35.71 -53.51
CA ALA A 47 -4.80 -34.77 -52.83
C ALA A 47 -3.81 -35.48 -51.92
N LEU A 48 -3.60 -36.75 -52.06
CA LEU A 48 -2.72 -37.56 -51.20
C LEU A 48 -1.28 -37.45 -51.65
N ILE A 49 -0.40 -37.07 -50.70
CA ILE A 49 1.06 -37.01 -50.90
C ILE A 49 1.71 -37.79 -49.74
N HIS A 50 2.63 -38.68 -50.06
CA HIS A 50 3.43 -39.38 -49.06
C HIS A 50 4.53 -38.46 -48.49
N ALA A 51 4.67 -38.45 -47.19
CA ALA A 51 5.67 -37.61 -46.48
C ALA A 51 7.13 -37.89 -46.97
N GLY A 52 7.43 -39.13 -47.33
CA GLY A 52 8.73 -39.49 -47.93
C GLY A 52 9.04 -38.73 -49.22
N MET A 53 8.03 -38.46 -50.06
CA MET A 53 8.23 -37.66 -51.30
C MET A 53 8.60 -36.21 -50.98
N ILE A 54 7.96 -35.60 -49.98
CA ILE A 54 8.27 -34.23 -49.52
C ILE A 54 9.71 -34.18 -49.00
N ARG A 55 10.11 -35.15 -48.17
CA ARG A 55 11.49 -35.28 -47.66
C ARG A 55 12.50 -35.40 -48.83
N ASP A 56 12.25 -36.32 -49.75
CA ASP A 56 13.17 -36.62 -50.86
C ASP A 56 13.33 -35.40 -51.81
N LEU A 57 12.24 -34.63 -52.08
CA LEU A 57 12.32 -33.36 -52.84
C LEU A 57 13.00 -32.26 -52.06
N LEU A 58 12.81 -32.14 -50.78
CA LEU A 58 13.45 -31.12 -49.94
C LEU A 58 14.98 -31.31 -49.87
N LEU A 59 15.42 -32.56 -49.77
CA LEU A 59 16.86 -32.95 -49.69
C LEU A 59 17.52 -33.18 -51.04
N CYS A 60 16.76 -33.15 -52.14
CA CYS A 60 17.27 -33.35 -53.46
C CYS A 60 18.03 -32.12 -53.96
N ASP A 61 19.24 -32.28 -54.52
CA ASP A 61 20.02 -31.18 -55.11
C ASP A 61 19.72 -30.90 -56.57
N LYS A 62 18.57 -31.38 -57.07
CA LYS A 62 18.20 -31.12 -58.48
C LYS A 62 18.00 -29.62 -58.71
N PRO A 63 18.61 -29.08 -59.82
CA PRO A 63 18.42 -27.69 -60.18
C PRO A 63 16.96 -27.44 -60.62
N VAL A 64 16.38 -26.29 -60.23
CA VAL A 64 15.10 -25.82 -60.78
C VAL A 64 15.31 -25.10 -62.11
N ALA A 65 14.24 -24.84 -62.83
CA ALA A 65 14.23 -24.13 -64.09
C ALA A 65 14.98 -22.79 -64.02
N ALA A 66 15.72 -22.43 -65.02
CA ALA A 66 16.52 -21.21 -65.07
C ALA A 66 15.67 -19.95 -64.79
N GLY A 67 16.11 -19.11 -63.85
CA GLY A 67 15.41 -17.91 -63.40
C GLY A 67 14.30 -18.14 -62.36
N ARG A 68 14.19 -19.36 -61.79
CA ARG A 68 13.25 -19.69 -60.72
C ARG A 68 13.96 -19.95 -59.39
N VAL A 69 13.26 -19.71 -58.28
CA VAL A 69 13.75 -19.97 -56.93
C VAL A 69 13.30 -21.34 -56.50
N ARG A 70 14.20 -22.13 -55.94
CA ARG A 70 13.87 -23.44 -55.37
C ARG A 70 13.00 -23.24 -54.15
N GLN A 71 11.80 -23.78 -54.15
CA GLN A 71 10.83 -23.79 -53.04
C GLN A 71 9.93 -25.02 -53.11
N LEU A 72 9.62 -25.58 -51.99
CA LEU A 72 8.63 -26.64 -51.89
C LEU A 72 7.39 -26.05 -51.24
N SER A 73 6.35 -25.86 -52.05
CA SER A 73 5.09 -25.22 -51.62
C SER A 73 3.91 -26.02 -52.07
N VAL A 74 3.12 -26.50 -51.09
CA VAL A 74 1.91 -27.30 -51.28
C VAL A 74 0.78 -26.72 -50.43
N THR A 75 -0.40 -26.62 -51.03
CA THR A 75 -1.61 -26.17 -50.30
C THR A 75 -2.73 -27.20 -50.50
N GLY A 76 -3.44 -27.53 -49.43
CA GLY A 76 -4.66 -28.36 -49.48
C GLY A 76 -4.44 -29.86 -49.66
N ALA A 77 -3.28 -30.38 -49.26
CA ALA A 77 -2.92 -31.80 -49.39
C ALA A 77 -3.22 -32.58 -48.09
N ARG A 78 -3.48 -33.88 -48.26
CA ARG A 78 -3.37 -34.86 -47.17
C ARG A 78 -1.99 -35.49 -47.21
N ILE A 79 -1.25 -35.40 -46.11
CA ILE A 79 0.11 -35.93 -46.00
C ILE A 79 0.05 -37.24 -45.25
N GLU A 80 0.34 -38.36 -45.95
CA GLU A 80 0.33 -39.72 -45.40
C GLU A 80 1.74 -40.13 -44.97
N GLY A 81 1.82 -40.71 -43.76
CA GLY A 81 3.08 -41.14 -43.15
C GLY A 81 3.82 -40.04 -42.36
N GLU A 82 4.86 -40.42 -41.69
CA GLU A 82 5.67 -39.54 -40.87
C GLU A 82 6.60 -38.65 -41.73
N LEU A 83 6.48 -37.33 -41.57
CA LEU A 83 7.47 -36.38 -42.15
C LEU A 83 8.66 -36.29 -41.21
N ASP A 84 9.63 -37.19 -41.42
CA ASP A 84 10.87 -37.25 -40.64
C ASP A 84 11.98 -36.48 -41.35
N LEU A 85 12.31 -35.29 -40.82
CA LEU A 85 13.42 -34.42 -41.26
C LEU A 85 14.51 -34.32 -40.18
N ARG A 86 14.62 -35.26 -39.25
CA ARG A 86 15.68 -35.26 -38.22
C ARG A 86 17.06 -35.16 -38.88
N PHE A 87 17.88 -34.25 -38.30
CA PHE A 87 19.27 -34.02 -38.82
C PHE A 87 19.32 -33.52 -40.27
N ALA A 88 18.19 -33.25 -40.93
CA ALA A 88 18.18 -32.76 -42.29
C ALA A 88 18.78 -31.36 -42.43
N ARG A 89 19.40 -31.09 -43.60
CA ARG A 89 19.90 -29.75 -43.94
C ARG A 89 19.35 -29.35 -45.30
N SER A 90 18.63 -28.21 -45.34
CA SER A 90 18.05 -27.73 -46.59
C SER A 90 17.90 -26.20 -46.61
N ASP A 91 18.43 -25.57 -47.68
CA ASP A 91 18.20 -24.14 -47.94
C ASP A 91 16.91 -23.88 -48.72
N CYS A 92 16.11 -24.94 -48.98
CA CYS A 92 14.83 -24.85 -49.66
C CYS A 92 13.73 -24.45 -48.70
N PRO A 93 12.98 -23.35 -48.89
CA PRO A 93 11.81 -23.03 -48.07
C PRO A 93 10.76 -24.15 -48.18
N LEU A 94 10.24 -24.58 -47.02
CA LEU A 94 9.19 -25.58 -46.90
C LEU A 94 7.87 -24.89 -46.55
N ARG A 95 6.85 -25.01 -47.43
CA ARG A 95 5.49 -24.52 -47.21
C ARG A 95 4.48 -25.59 -47.43
N LEU A 96 3.84 -26.05 -46.36
CA LEU A 96 2.75 -27.04 -46.38
C LEU A 96 1.56 -26.37 -45.68
N GLU A 97 0.75 -25.64 -46.42
CA GLU A 97 -0.32 -24.80 -45.89
C GLU A 97 -1.70 -25.46 -46.16
N ASP A 98 -2.64 -25.30 -45.21
CA ASP A 98 -3.98 -25.89 -45.31
C ASP A 98 -3.95 -27.41 -45.54
N CYS A 99 -2.95 -28.08 -44.94
CA CYS A 99 -2.71 -29.53 -45.10
C CYS A 99 -3.18 -30.32 -43.87
N THR A 100 -3.55 -31.57 -44.08
CA THR A 100 -3.90 -32.52 -43.02
C THR A 100 -2.85 -33.61 -42.94
N PHE A 101 -2.21 -33.75 -41.78
CA PHE A 101 -1.19 -34.80 -41.53
C PHE A 101 -1.77 -35.96 -40.77
N ASP A 102 -1.46 -37.19 -41.20
CA ASP A 102 -1.89 -38.40 -40.52
C ASP A 102 -0.92 -38.81 -39.38
N SER A 103 0.29 -38.28 -39.39
CA SER A 103 1.33 -38.56 -38.41
C SER A 103 2.03 -37.29 -37.97
N PRO A 104 2.70 -37.29 -36.80
CA PRO A 104 3.49 -36.14 -36.34
C PRO A 104 4.58 -35.75 -37.32
N VAL A 105 4.97 -34.45 -37.23
CA VAL A 105 6.09 -33.90 -38.00
C VAL A 105 7.30 -33.85 -37.10
N THR A 106 8.42 -34.42 -37.56
CA THR A 106 9.70 -34.45 -36.80
C THR A 106 10.75 -33.65 -37.51
N LEU A 107 11.21 -32.58 -36.86
CA LEU A 107 12.23 -31.61 -37.34
C LEU A 107 13.43 -31.53 -36.39
N SER A 108 13.54 -32.43 -35.41
CA SER A 108 14.57 -32.37 -34.36
C SER A 108 15.97 -32.32 -34.95
N GLU A 109 16.79 -31.38 -34.47
CA GLU A 109 18.19 -31.15 -34.91
C GLU A 109 18.33 -30.86 -36.42
N ALA A 110 17.21 -30.48 -37.13
CA ALA A 110 17.29 -30.09 -38.52
C ALA A 110 17.81 -28.64 -38.68
N HIS A 111 18.43 -28.38 -39.83
CA HIS A 111 18.83 -27.04 -40.26
C HIS A 111 18.04 -26.66 -41.52
N LEU A 112 17.11 -25.74 -41.36
CA LEU A 112 16.16 -25.36 -42.42
C LEU A 112 16.18 -23.85 -42.68
N ARG A 113 15.76 -23.42 -43.83
CA ARG A 113 15.71 -21.99 -44.19
C ARG A 113 14.46 -21.33 -43.56
N SER A 114 13.29 -21.84 -43.89
CA SER A 114 12.02 -21.39 -43.34
C SER A 114 11.00 -22.50 -43.47
N VAL A 115 10.06 -22.56 -42.49
CA VAL A 115 9.01 -23.56 -42.44
C VAL A 115 7.67 -22.87 -42.24
N SER A 116 6.70 -23.16 -43.12
CA SER A 116 5.30 -22.72 -42.95
C SER A 116 4.36 -23.93 -43.02
N LEU A 117 3.63 -24.13 -41.92
CA LEU A 117 2.59 -25.17 -41.79
C LEU A 117 1.23 -24.50 -41.51
N ARG A 118 1.03 -23.28 -41.99
CA ARG A 118 -0.13 -22.45 -41.73
C ARG A 118 -1.44 -23.17 -42.05
N LYS A 119 -2.48 -22.98 -41.19
CA LYS A 119 -3.83 -23.55 -41.34
C LYS A 119 -3.89 -25.08 -41.42
N SER A 120 -2.85 -25.78 -41.06
CA SER A 120 -2.76 -27.21 -41.13
C SER A 120 -3.25 -27.91 -39.86
N THR A 121 -3.72 -29.14 -39.99
CA THR A 121 -4.05 -30.04 -38.89
C THR A 121 -2.97 -31.11 -38.75
N ILE A 122 -2.32 -31.17 -37.60
CA ILE A 122 -1.13 -31.99 -37.36
C ILE A 122 -1.24 -32.71 -36.01
N PRO A 123 -0.98 -34.02 -35.92
CA PRO A 123 -1.02 -34.75 -34.64
C PRO A 123 -0.02 -34.27 -33.57
N GLY A 124 1.07 -33.59 -34.00
CA GLY A 124 2.11 -33.03 -33.13
C GLY A 124 3.35 -32.68 -33.93
N ILE A 125 4.17 -31.82 -33.32
CA ILE A 125 5.44 -31.33 -33.94
C ILE A 125 6.57 -31.49 -32.92
N ASP A 126 7.59 -32.29 -33.28
CA ASP A 126 8.85 -32.39 -32.56
C ASP A 126 9.92 -31.63 -33.36
N ALA A 127 10.27 -30.46 -32.89
CA ALA A 127 11.27 -29.56 -33.48
C ALA A 127 12.34 -29.16 -32.45
N ARG A 128 12.65 -30.05 -31.52
CA ARG A 128 13.71 -29.81 -30.51
C ARG A 128 15.05 -29.57 -31.17
N HIS A 129 15.77 -28.56 -30.70
CA HIS A 129 17.08 -28.15 -31.20
C HIS A 129 17.12 -27.89 -32.72
N VAL A 130 15.99 -27.58 -33.34
CA VAL A 130 15.91 -27.19 -34.76
C VAL A 130 16.59 -25.83 -34.96
N THR A 131 17.28 -25.64 -36.06
CA THR A 131 17.82 -24.37 -36.52
C THR A 131 17.07 -23.92 -37.77
N ILE A 132 16.31 -22.82 -37.67
CA ILE A 132 15.63 -22.22 -38.83
C ILE A 132 16.19 -20.80 -38.99
N THR A 133 16.78 -20.52 -40.16
CA THR A 133 17.45 -19.21 -40.42
C THR A 133 16.46 -18.07 -40.69
N GLY A 134 15.23 -18.37 -41.07
CA GLY A 134 14.12 -17.43 -41.26
C GLY A 134 12.96 -17.75 -40.30
N ASP A 135 11.72 -17.57 -40.80
CA ASP A 135 10.50 -17.73 -40.00
C ASP A 135 10.09 -19.18 -39.80
N LEU A 136 9.48 -19.45 -38.65
CA LEU A 136 8.61 -20.62 -38.41
C LEU A 136 7.16 -20.12 -38.30
N VAL A 137 6.32 -20.51 -39.32
CA VAL A 137 4.95 -20.03 -39.42
C VAL A 137 3.96 -21.17 -39.13
N LEU A 138 3.25 -21.08 -38.00
CA LEU A 138 2.25 -22.00 -37.51
C LEU A 138 0.91 -21.29 -37.23
N ASP A 139 0.62 -20.19 -37.95
CA ASP A 139 -0.66 -19.48 -37.79
C ASP A 139 -1.84 -20.36 -38.14
N ASP A 140 -2.92 -20.23 -37.36
CA ASP A 140 -4.17 -21.00 -37.57
C ASP A 140 -3.98 -22.54 -37.58
N VAL A 141 -2.86 -23.05 -37.05
CA VAL A 141 -2.58 -24.49 -36.97
C VAL A 141 -3.44 -25.13 -35.89
N HIS A 142 -3.93 -26.35 -36.15
CA HIS A 142 -4.56 -27.19 -35.15
C HIS A 142 -3.68 -28.42 -34.84
N LEU A 143 -3.14 -28.45 -33.60
CA LEU A 143 -2.36 -29.58 -33.11
C LEU A 143 -3.22 -30.45 -32.16
N SER A 144 -3.25 -31.74 -32.41
CA SER A 144 -3.85 -32.73 -31.49
C SER A 144 -2.75 -33.45 -30.68
N GLY A 145 -1.75 -32.75 -30.25
CA GLY A 145 -0.56 -33.19 -29.50
C GLY A 145 0.40 -32.04 -29.24
N CYS A 146 1.59 -32.35 -28.80
CA CYS A 146 2.57 -31.36 -28.36
C CYS A 146 3.22 -30.60 -29.52
N LEU A 147 3.57 -29.33 -29.28
CA LEU A 147 4.53 -28.55 -30.04
C LEU A 147 5.81 -28.41 -29.18
N GLN A 148 6.87 -29.13 -29.59
CA GLN A 148 8.15 -29.13 -28.88
C GLN A 148 9.19 -28.35 -29.68
N LEU A 149 9.63 -27.22 -29.15
CA LEU A 149 10.64 -26.32 -29.72
C LEU A 149 11.78 -26.06 -28.72
N SER A 150 11.93 -26.92 -27.70
CA SER A 150 12.98 -26.72 -26.70
C SER A 150 14.37 -26.73 -27.34
N GLY A 151 15.18 -25.73 -26.96
CA GLY A 151 16.51 -25.50 -27.52
C GLY A 151 16.55 -25.12 -29.02
N ALA A 152 15.42 -24.77 -29.63
CA ALA A 152 15.37 -24.33 -31.02
C ALA A 152 16.00 -22.95 -31.24
N HIS A 153 16.57 -22.72 -32.42
CA HIS A 153 17.17 -21.45 -32.83
C HIS A 153 16.47 -20.91 -34.06
N LEU A 154 15.75 -19.78 -33.93
CA LEU A 154 15.04 -19.13 -35.01
C LEU A 154 15.72 -17.79 -35.37
N GLY A 155 16.09 -17.63 -36.65
CA GLY A 155 16.76 -16.45 -37.16
C GLY A 155 15.85 -15.22 -37.34
N ASP A 156 14.54 -15.45 -37.51
CA ASP A 156 13.51 -14.44 -37.62
C ASP A 156 12.34 -14.77 -36.67
N ASP A 157 11.09 -14.60 -37.10
CA ASP A 157 9.89 -14.66 -36.27
C ASP A 157 9.34 -16.09 -36.03
N LEU A 158 8.72 -16.29 -34.86
CA LEU A 158 7.85 -17.42 -34.58
C LEU A 158 6.39 -16.97 -34.62
N HIS A 159 5.62 -17.47 -35.61
CA HIS A 159 4.21 -17.17 -35.78
C HIS A 159 3.34 -18.31 -35.27
N LEU A 160 2.52 -18.06 -34.26
CA LEU A 160 1.56 -18.98 -33.60
C LEU A 160 0.17 -18.33 -33.49
N ALA A 161 -0.12 -17.28 -34.26
CA ALA A 161 -1.39 -16.56 -34.14
C ALA A 161 -2.57 -17.48 -34.42
N ARG A 162 -3.56 -17.50 -33.52
CA ARG A 162 -4.77 -18.34 -33.56
C ARG A 162 -4.51 -19.84 -33.64
N ALA A 163 -3.30 -20.31 -33.34
CA ALA A 163 -3.02 -21.74 -33.22
C ALA A 163 -3.83 -22.32 -32.07
N THR A 164 -4.26 -23.58 -32.26
CA THR A 164 -4.97 -24.39 -31.24
C THR A 164 -4.15 -25.63 -30.96
N ILE A 165 -3.82 -25.87 -29.69
CA ILE A 165 -3.01 -26.99 -29.26
C ILE A 165 -3.79 -27.78 -28.21
N ASP A 166 -4.24 -28.98 -28.60
CA ASP A 166 -5.04 -29.88 -27.80
C ASP A 166 -4.21 -31.10 -27.35
N PRO A 167 -4.44 -31.65 -26.16
CA PRO A 167 -3.79 -32.88 -25.72
C PRO A 167 -4.18 -34.09 -26.61
N PRO A 168 -3.29 -35.07 -26.78
CA PRO A 168 -3.61 -36.26 -27.56
C PRO A 168 -4.76 -37.04 -26.91
N VAL A 169 -5.70 -37.46 -27.73
CA VAL A 169 -6.98 -38.11 -27.33
C VAL A 169 -6.81 -39.32 -26.37
N ARG A 170 -5.63 -39.92 -26.30
CA ARG A 170 -5.33 -41.05 -25.41
C ARG A 170 -4.87 -40.67 -23.99
N ALA A 171 -4.51 -39.43 -23.75
CA ALA A 171 -3.95 -38.97 -22.45
C ALA A 171 -5.04 -38.70 -21.38
N VAL A 172 -6.32 -38.61 -21.76
CA VAL A 172 -7.43 -38.25 -20.84
C VAL A 172 -7.77 -39.37 -19.84
N HIS A 173 -7.22 -40.59 -19.98
CA HIS A 173 -7.59 -41.74 -19.13
C HIS A 173 -6.43 -42.40 -18.36
N SER A 174 -5.21 -41.90 -18.39
CA SER A 174 -4.12 -42.43 -17.56
C SER A 174 -3.96 -41.65 -16.29
N ASN A 175 -4.70 -42.01 -15.27
CA ASN A 175 -4.59 -41.53 -13.90
C ASN A 175 -3.48 -42.32 -13.14
N ASP A 176 -2.28 -42.47 -13.71
CA ASP A 176 -1.17 -43.06 -13.03
C ASP A 176 -0.41 -41.95 -12.29
N GLY A 177 -0.65 -41.90 -10.97
CA GLY A 177 -0.09 -40.93 -10.00
C GLY A 177 1.41 -41.01 -9.78
N THR A 178 2.21 -41.03 -10.85
CA THR A 178 3.66 -40.90 -10.81
C THR A 178 4.07 -39.64 -11.60
N SER A 179 3.59 -38.48 -11.21
CA SER A 179 4.15 -37.20 -11.66
C SER A 179 5.41 -36.88 -10.88
N GLY A 180 6.53 -37.44 -11.36
CA GLY A 180 7.83 -36.82 -11.09
C GLY A 180 7.82 -35.41 -11.70
N HIS A 181 8.36 -34.44 -11.00
CA HIS A 181 8.57 -33.06 -11.47
C HIS A 181 9.59 -33.05 -12.63
N GLY A 182 9.19 -33.54 -13.80
CA GLY A 182 10.02 -33.63 -15.00
C GLY A 182 9.60 -32.56 -16.02
N HIS A 183 10.56 -31.88 -16.61
CA HIS A 183 10.44 -30.86 -17.65
C HIS A 183 9.69 -31.30 -18.94
N GLY A 184 8.99 -32.42 -18.99
CA GLY A 184 8.40 -33.03 -20.20
C GLY A 184 6.89 -32.90 -20.41
N ASP A 185 6.13 -32.22 -19.54
CA ASP A 185 4.66 -32.23 -19.57
C ASP A 185 4.00 -31.02 -20.27
N ALA A 186 4.79 -30.14 -20.92
CA ALA A 186 4.23 -28.99 -21.62
C ALA A 186 3.69 -29.37 -23.00
N LEU A 187 2.44 -28.92 -23.32
CA LEU A 187 1.88 -29.04 -24.67
C LEU A 187 2.50 -28.05 -25.65
N LEU A 188 2.82 -26.84 -25.17
CA LEU A 188 3.63 -25.87 -25.90
C LEU A 188 4.96 -25.72 -25.13
N ASP A 189 6.00 -26.31 -25.67
CA ASP A 189 7.33 -26.31 -25.09
C ASP A 189 8.28 -25.40 -25.89
N LEU A 190 8.62 -24.26 -25.31
CA LEU A 190 9.56 -23.26 -25.83
C LEU A 190 10.74 -23.07 -24.86
N GLU A 191 11.09 -24.11 -24.06
CA GLU A 191 12.20 -24.01 -23.10
C GLU A 191 13.52 -23.79 -23.82
N ASN A 192 14.33 -22.84 -23.33
CA ASN A 192 15.63 -22.49 -23.92
C ASN A 192 15.60 -22.16 -25.41
N ILE A 193 14.44 -21.71 -25.96
CA ILE A 193 14.35 -21.26 -27.34
C ILE A 193 15.09 -19.92 -27.54
N GLU A 194 15.79 -19.78 -28.65
CA GLU A 194 16.37 -18.52 -29.09
C GLU A 194 15.64 -18.00 -30.32
N VAL A 195 14.99 -16.84 -30.23
CA VAL A 195 14.30 -16.18 -31.35
C VAL A 195 14.89 -14.80 -31.57
N ARG A 196 15.53 -14.57 -32.72
CA ARG A 196 16.09 -13.25 -33.04
C ARG A 196 15.03 -12.22 -33.45
N GLY A 197 13.92 -12.68 -33.95
CA GLY A 197 12.73 -11.87 -34.23
C GLY A 197 11.78 -11.80 -33.07
N SER A 198 10.47 -11.80 -33.37
CA SER A 198 9.38 -11.75 -32.41
C SER A 198 8.67 -13.12 -32.28
N ILE A 199 7.96 -13.30 -31.15
CA ILE A 199 6.96 -14.38 -31.01
C ILE A 199 5.58 -13.75 -31.10
N ASP A 200 4.83 -14.16 -32.15
CA ASP A 200 3.42 -13.76 -32.32
C ASP A 200 2.49 -14.93 -32.01
N ALA A 201 1.97 -14.96 -30.80
CA ALA A 201 1.02 -15.96 -30.30
C ALA A 201 -0.34 -15.34 -29.93
N ARG A 202 -0.78 -14.33 -30.69
CA ARG A 202 -2.09 -13.69 -30.51
C ARG A 202 -3.23 -14.69 -30.70
N GLU A 203 -4.19 -14.65 -29.78
CA GLU A 203 -5.39 -15.51 -29.82
C GLU A 203 -5.06 -17.01 -29.80
N ILE A 204 -3.84 -17.40 -29.39
CA ILE A 204 -3.47 -18.81 -29.24
C ILE A 204 -4.37 -19.50 -28.19
N ARG A 205 -4.69 -20.77 -28.42
CA ARG A 205 -5.44 -21.60 -27.48
C ARG A 205 -4.64 -22.84 -27.15
N VAL A 206 -4.31 -23.03 -25.89
CA VAL A 206 -3.57 -24.19 -25.40
C VAL A 206 -4.39 -24.87 -24.30
N HIS A 207 -4.77 -26.13 -24.53
CA HIS A 207 -5.47 -26.95 -23.54
C HIS A 207 -4.46 -27.78 -22.74
N GLY A 208 -3.50 -27.13 -22.09
CA GLY A 208 -2.42 -27.74 -21.31
C GLY A 208 -1.38 -26.70 -20.87
N LYS A 209 -0.24 -27.18 -20.41
CA LYS A 209 0.85 -26.33 -19.93
C LYS A 209 1.63 -25.70 -21.09
N VAL A 210 1.97 -24.41 -20.91
CA VAL A 210 2.92 -23.65 -21.73
C VAL A 210 4.23 -23.49 -20.94
N SER A 211 5.35 -23.80 -21.55
CA SER A 211 6.68 -23.54 -20.98
C SER A 211 7.48 -22.62 -21.89
N THR A 212 7.97 -21.52 -21.34
CA THR A 212 8.90 -20.56 -21.96
C THR A 212 10.09 -20.31 -21.04
N VAL A 213 10.46 -21.32 -20.24
CA VAL A 213 11.56 -21.24 -19.27
C VAL A 213 12.86 -20.99 -20.01
N ASP A 214 13.66 -20.02 -19.51
CA ASP A 214 14.95 -19.62 -20.07
C ASP A 214 14.91 -19.26 -21.58
N ALA A 215 13.75 -18.95 -22.12
CA ALA A 215 13.60 -18.51 -23.51
C ALA A 215 14.24 -17.11 -23.70
N THR A 216 14.93 -16.93 -24.84
CA THR A 216 15.54 -15.66 -25.24
C THR A 216 14.92 -15.14 -26.51
N VAL A 217 14.30 -13.95 -26.46
CA VAL A 217 13.62 -13.33 -27.62
C VAL A 217 14.12 -11.91 -27.78
N SER A 218 14.74 -11.59 -28.93
CA SER A 218 15.23 -10.21 -29.19
C SER A 218 14.11 -9.24 -29.57
N GLY A 219 13.01 -9.74 -30.13
CA GLY A 219 11.83 -8.92 -30.43
C GLY A 219 10.76 -8.99 -29.35
N PRO A 220 9.58 -8.43 -29.62
CA PRO A 220 8.44 -8.52 -28.70
C PRO A 220 7.78 -9.90 -28.70
N VAL A 221 7.27 -10.29 -27.53
CA VAL A 221 6.39 -11.46 -27.35
C VAL A 221 4.96 -10.99 -27.23
N ARG A 222 4.09 -11.41 -28.15
CA ARG A 222 2.68 -11.02 -28.24
C ARG A 222 1.78 -12.21 -27.99
N MET A 223 1.11 -12.22 -26.84
CA MET A 223 0.15 -13.24 -26.42
C MET A 223 -1.25 -12.63 -26.17
N MET A 224 -1.59 -11.58 -26.90
CA MET A 224 -2.88 -10.89 -26.72
C MET A 224 -4.05 -11.81 -26.95
N ASN A 225 -5.03 -11.83 -26.05
CA ASN A 225 -6.21 -12.68 -26.04
C ASN A 225 -5.89 -14.19 -26.05
N ALA A 226 -4.72 -14.60 -25.60
CA ALA A 226 -4.36 -16.00 -25.43
C ALA A 226 -5.28 -16.70 -24.43
N ARG A 227 -5.53 -17.99 -24.63
CA ARG A 227 -6.31 -18.83 -23.72
C ARG A 227 -5.49 -20.05 -23.33
N ILE A 228 -5.21 -20.21 -22.03
CA ILE A 228 -4.45 -21.33 -21.50
C ILE A 228 -5.31 -22.01 -20.44
N LEU A 229 -5.77 -23.22 -20.76
CA LEU A 229 -6.69 -24.01 -19.93
C LEU A 229 -6.02 -25.33 -19.57
N PRO A 230 -6.24 -25.92 -18.38
CA PRO A 230 -5.73 -27.24 -18.06
C PRO A 230 -6.33 -28.32 -18.98
N ALA A 231 -5.63 -29.41 -19.16
CA ALA A 231 -6.09 -30.52 -19.97
C ALA A 231 -7.38 -31.14 -19.39
N GLY A 232 -8.43 -31.25 -20.18
CA GLY A 232 -9.70 -31.89 -19.80
C GLY A 232 -10.84 -30.94 -19.42
N GLU A 233 -10.64 -29.63 -19.40
CA GLU A 233 -11.77 -28.69 -19.25
C GLU A 233 -12.44 -28.38 -20.58
N ALA A 234 -13.77 -28.62 -20.62
CA ALA A 234 -14.60 -28.23 -21.75
C ALA A 234 -14.76 -26.71 -21.83
N PRO A 235 -14.91 -26.10 -23.01
CA PRO A 235 -15.03 -24.64 -23.18
C PRO A 235 -16.44 -24.16 -22.79
N ALA A 236 -16.84 -24.30 -21.54
CA ALA A 236 -18.10 -23.81 -21.00
C ALA A 236 -17.85 -22.86 -19.84
N GLY A 237 -18.39 -21.66 -19.96
CA GLY A 237 -18.36 -20.47 -19.13
C GLY A 237 -18.67 -20.56 -17.63
N GLU A 238 -18.33 -21.61 -16.94
CA GLU A 238 -18.44 -21.71 -15.50
C GLU A 238 -17.04 -22.00 -14.91
N ALA A 239 -16.67 -21.23 -13.90
CA ALA A 239 -15.46 -21.51 -13.14
C ALA A 239 -15.50 -22.93 -12.57
N PRO A 240 -14.41 -23.73 -12.67
CA PRO A 240 -14.40 -25.07 -12.12
C PRO A 240 -14.54 -25.01 -10.61
N THR A 241 -15.72 -25.39 -10.12
CA THR A 241 -15.97 -25.59 -8.70
C THR A 241 -15.35 -26.92 -8.29
N GLY A 242 -14.05 -26.92 -7.95
CA GLY A 242 -13.44 -28.13 -7.40
C GLY A 242 -11.97 -28.39 -7.62
N ALA A 243 -11.22 -27.52 -8.29
CA ALA A 243 -9.77 -27.65 -8.34
C ALA A 243 -9.17 -27.33 -6.96
N THR A 244 -8.78 -28.37 -6.23
CA THR A 244 -8.15 -28.26 -4.90
C THR A 244 -6.63 -28.10 -4.98
N GLU A 245 -6.03 -28.22 -6.16
CA GLU A 245 -4.58 -28.13 -6.35
C GLU A 245 -4.21 -26.98 -7.30
N SER A 246 -3.22 -26.20 -6.90
CA SER A 246 -2.63 -25.14 -7.72
C SER A 246 -1.85 -25.76 -8.88
N THR A 247 -2.28 -25.54 -10.11
CA THR A 247 -1.62 -26.03 -11.32
C THR A 247 -0.94 -24.88 -12.06
N VAL A 248 0.33 -25.05 -12.44
CA VAL A 248 1.04 -24.09 -13.29
C VAL A 248 0.63 -24.34 -14.74
N VAL A 249 -0.03 -23.35 -15.37
CA VAL A 249 -0.44 -23.42 -16.78
C VAL A 249 0.50 -22.67 -17.71
N TRP A 250 1.23 -21.66 -17.20
CA TRP A 250 2.31 -21.00 -17.93
C TRP A 250 3.50 -20.77 -17.02
N SER A 251 4.65 -21.35 -17.39
CA SER A 251 5.94 -21.14 -16.77
C SER A 251 6.88 -20.43 -17.73
N GLY A 252 7.35 -19.25 -17.37
CA GLY A 252 8.31 -18.47 -18.14
C GLY A 252 9.47 -17.97 -17.27
N ASP A 253 9.86 -18.76 -16.28
CA ASP A 253 10.94 -18.41 -15.37
C ASP A 253 12.26 -18.23 -16.14
N GLY A 254 13.05 -17.21 -15.78
CA GLY A 254 14.32 -16.90 -16.42
C GLY A 254 14.24 -16.33 -17.85
N MET A 255 13.03 -16.20 -18.40
CA MET A 255 12.85 -15.72 -19.78
C MET A 255 13.42 -14.31 -19.96
N THR A 256 14.08 -14.06 -21.10
CA THR A 256 14.59 -12.75 -21.49
C THR A 256 13.95 -12.29 -22.77
N VAL A 257 13.28 -11.13 -22.75
CA VAL A 257 12.64 -10.50 -23.90
C VAL A 257 13.19 -9.07 -24.04
N GLU A 258 14.00 -8.81 -25.06
CA GLU A 258 14.55 -7.47 -25.31
C GLU A 258 13.46 -6.48 -25.77
N GLY A 259 12.31 -6.99 -26.19
CA GLY A 259 11.10 -6.25 -26.49
C GLY A 259 10.07 -6.24 -25.35
N SER A 260 8.82 -5.89 -25.69
CA SER A 260 7.71 -5.99 -24.74
C SER A 260 7.13 -7.40 -24.68
N LEU A 261 6.72 -7.83 -23.48
CA LEU A 261 5.86 -8.98 -23.27
C LEU A 261 4.42 -8.49 -23.11
N ASP A 262 3.57 -8.71 -24.13
CA ASP A 262 2.18 -8.29 -24.16
C ASP A 262 1.25 -9.50 -24.08
N ALA A 263 0.62 -9.70 -22.92
CA ALA A 263 -0.39 -10.70 -22.68
C ALA A 263 -1.77 -10.09 -22.39
N SER A 264 -2.07 -8.94 -22.98
CA SER A 264 -3.37 -8.28 -22.82
C SER A 264 -4.52 -9.20 -23.20
N GLY A 265 -5.55 -9.27 -22.36
CA GLY A 265 -6.72 -10.14 -22.57
C GLY A 265 -6.45 -11.63 -22.33
N LEU A 266 -5.30 -12.01 -21.75
CA LEU A 266 -4.99 -13.39 -21.40
C LEU A 266 -6.07 -13.98 -20.48
N ARG A 267 -6.49 -15.20 -20.78
CA ARG A 267 -7.35 -16.00 -19.92
C ARG A 267 -6.66 -17.28 -19.54
N ALA A 268 -6.43 -17.49 -18.26
CA ALA A 268 -5.74 -18.67 -17.74
C ALA A 268 -6.53 -19.30 -16.58
N SER A 269 -6.74 -20.61 -16.64
CA SER A 269 -7.28 -21.40 -15.54
C SER A 269 -6.12 -22.17 -14.89
N GLY A 270 -5.41 -21.49 -13.99
CA GLY A 270 -4.20 -21.97 -13.32
C GLY A 270 -3.18 -20.86 -13.15
N GLN A 271 -2.04 -21.18 -12.54
CA GLN A 271 -0.98 -20.25 -12.21
C GLN A 271 -0.17 -19.83 -13.44
N VAL A 272 0.06 -18.53 -13.55
CA VAL A 272 1.04 -17.92 -14.47
C VAL A 272 2.27 -17.49 -13.68
N ARG A 273 3.44 -17.97 -14.10
CA ARG A 273 4.69 -17.76 -13.38
C ARG A 273 5.79 -17.24 -14.29
N LEU A 274 6.36 -16.07 -13.94
CA LEU A 274 7.37 -15.34 -14.67
C LEU A 274 8.48 -14.86 -13.69
N VAL A 275 9.07 -15.80 -12.98
CA VAL A 275 10.10 -15.53 -11.96
C VAL A 275 11.42 -15.21 -12.65
N ASP A 276 12.19 -14.24 -12.14
CA ASP A 276 13.50 -13.83 -12.69
C ASP A 276 13.47 -13.43 -14.19
N THR A 277 12.29 -13.11 -14.72
CA THR A 277 12.07 -12.73 -16.11
C THR A 277 12.55 -11.30 -16.38
N ARG A 278 13.19 -11.06 -17.55
CA ARG A 278 13.62 -9.73 -17.99
C ARG A 278 12.85 -9.29 -19.23
N VAL A 279 12.27 -8.08 -19.18
CA VAL A 279 11.50 -7.52 -20.28
C VAL A 279 11.76 -6.02 -20.43
N LEU A 280 11.64 -5.49 -21.65
CA LEU A 280 11.61 -4.03 -21.85
C LEU A 280 10.36 -3.40 -21.22
N CYS A 281 9.20 -4.01 -21.41
CA CYS A 281 7.93 -3.57 -20.88
C CYS A 281 7.00 -4.76 -20.67
N LEU A 282 6.32 -4.82 -19.53
CA LEU A 282 5.33 -5.86 -19.20
C LEU A 282 3.92 -5.29 -19.41
N VAL A 283 3.07 -6.01 -20.18
CA VAL A 283 1.69 -5.58 -20.43
C VAL A 283 0.71 -6.74 -20.18
N PHE A 284 0.01 -6.67 -19.05
CA PHE A 284 -1.01 -7.61 -18.60
C PHE A 284 -2.33 -6.85 -18.37
N ARG A 285 -2.92 -6.32 -19.44
CA ARG A 285 -4.18 -5.57 -19.40
C ARG A 285 -5.38 -6.48 -19.62
N ASP A 286 -6.46 -6.23 -18.88
CA ASP A 286 -7.73 -6.98 -19.03
C ASP A 286 -7.58 -8.50 -18.87
N VAL A 287 -6.62 -8.96 -18.05
CA VAL A 287 -6.34 -10.39 -17.86
C VAL A 287 -7.32 -11.04 -16.91
N GLN A 288 -7.60 -12.31 -17.13
CA GLN A 288 -8.44 -13.15 -16.28
C GLN A 288 -7.64 -14.41 -15.92
N ILE A 289 -7.15 -14.46 -14.68
CA ILE A 289 -6.38 -15.60 -14.18
C ILE A 289 -7.08 -16.13 -12.94
N ASN A 290 -7.44 -17.41 -12.98
CA ASN A 290 -8.11 -18.09 -11.88
C ASN A 290 -7.26 -19.27 -11.43
N ASN A 291 -6.79 -19.23 -10.19
CA ASN A 291 -6.05 -20.31 -9.55
C ASN A 291 -6.40 -20.40 -8.06
N PRO A 292 -6.65 -21.59 -7.50
CA PRO A 292 -6.89 -21.75 -6.06
C PRO A 292 -5.73 -21.28 -5.18
N GLY A 293 -4.49 -21.48 -5.66
CA GLY A 293 -3.28 -20.90 -5.08
C GLY A 293 -2.98 -19.50 -5.65
N THR A 294 -1.70 -19.10 -5.68
CA THR A 294 -1.30 -17.83 -6.28
C THR A 294 -1.55 -17.81 -7.78
N ALA A 295 -2.26 -16.79 -8.26
CA ALA A 295 -2.67 -16.68 -9.67
C ALA A 295 -1.54 -16.20 -10.58
N LEU A 296 -0.86 -15.10 -10.20
CA LEU A 296 0.21 -14.49 -10.99
C LEU A 296 1.45 -14.29 -10.11
N ILE A 297 2.59 -14.87 -10.53
CA ILE A 297 3.89 -14.73 -9.87
C ILE A 297 4.85 -14.00 -10.79
N LEU A 298 5.35 -12.85 -10.33
CA LEU A 298 6.30 -11.96 -11.00
C LEU A 298 7.52 -11.69 -10.11
N ASP A 299 7.88 -12.65 -9.26
CA ASP A 299 8.96 -12.45 -8.28
C ASP A 299 10.28 -12.17 -9.01
N ARG A 300 10.99 -11.12 -8.57
CA ARG A 300 12.26 -10.66 -9.13
C ARG A 300 12.22 -10.38 -10.64
N LEU A 301 11.03 -10.21 -11.21
CA LEU A 301 10.90 -9.77 -12.59
C LEU A 301 11.54 -8.38 -12.75
N HIS A 302 12.32 -8.21 -13.81
CA HIS A 302 12.92 -6.94 -14.18
C HIS A 302 12.28 -6.38 -15.45
N SER A 303 11.61 -5.23 -15.34
CA SER A 303 11.09 -4.46 -16.46
C SER A 303 11.88 -3.16 -16.60
N GLU A 304 12.58 -2.94 -17.72
CA GLU A 304 13.30 -1.69 -17.95
C GLU A 304 12.36 -0.47 -18.05
N GLY A 305 11.19 -0.67 -18.62
CA GLY A 305 10.12 0.32 -18.73
C GLY A 305 9.04 0.15 -17.68
N SER A 306 7.81 0.43 -18.08
CA SER A 306 6.64 0.29 -17.21
C SER A 306 6.09 -1.13 -17.20
N ALA A 307 5.48 -1.50 -16.06
CA ALA A 307 4.68 -2.70 -15.94
C ALA A 307 3.20 -2.34 -15.78
N PHE A 308 2.37 -2.90 -16.66
CA PHE A 308 0.93 -2.66 -16.70
C PHE A 308 0.20 -3.94 -16.31
N CYS A 309 -0.41 -3.96 -15.13
CA CYS A 309 -1.37 -4.98 -14.69
C CYS A 309 -2.76 -4.31 -14.52
N ASP A 310 -3.15 -3.52 -15.52
CA ASP A 310 -4.29 -2.61 -15.49
C ASP A 310 -5.49 -3.09 -16.33
N GLY A 311 -6.45 -2.20 -16.59
CA GLY A 311 -7.71 -2.55 -17.23
C GLY A 311 -8.67 -3.27 -16.26
N LYS A 312 -9.61 -4.06 -16.80
CA LYS A 312 -10.57 -4.85 -16.00
C LYS A 312 -10.02 -6.23 -15.65
N SER A 313 -8.78 -6.25 -15.13
CA SER A 313 -8.12 -7.50 -14.74
C SER A 313 -8.81 -8.16 -13.56
N ASN A 314 -8.94 -9.49 -13.59
CA ASN A 314 -9.49 -10.28 -12.50
C ASN A 314 -8.52 -11.41 -12.15
N LEU A 315 -7.87 -11.28 -10.98
CA LEU A 315 -6.93 -12.26 -10.45
C LEU A 315 -7.56 -12.94 -9.23
N ILE A 316 -7.97 -14.17 -9.38
CA ILE A 316 -8.43 -15.02 -8.27
C ILE A 316 -7.26 -15.90 -7.86
N GLY A 317 -6.73 -15.66 -6.65
CA GLY A 317 -5.48 -16.26 -6.16
C GLY A 317 -4.36 -15.27 -5.90
N GLY A 318 -4.55 -13.98 -6.24
CA GLY A 318 -3.61 -12.90 -5.90
C GLY A 318 -2.47 -12.72 -6.90
N LEU A 319 -1.69 -11.67 -6.62
CA LEU A 319 -0.49 -11.25 -7.35
C LEU A 319 0.71 -11.27 -6.41
N HIS A 320 1.70 -12.09 -6.72
CA HIS A 320 3.03 -12.06 -6.08
C HIS A 320 4.05 -11.43 -7.02
N ALA A 321 4.74 -10.42 -6.53
CA ALA A 321 5.79 -9.71 -7.24
C ALA A 321 6.89 -9.25 -6.27
N ILE A 322 7.37 -10.18 -5.44
CA ILE A 322 8.38 -9.92 -4.41
C ILE A 322 9.70 -9.57 -5.08
N GLY A 323 10.25 -8.39 -4.70
CA GLY A 323 11.50 -7.92 -5.28
C GLY A 323 11.43 -7.59 -6.78
N ILE A 324 10.23 -7.33 -7.32
CA ILE A 324 10.06 -6.85 -8.70
C ILE A 324 10.82 -5.54 -8.89
N GLN A 325 11.46 -5.39 -10.04
CA GLN A 325 12.18 -4.17 -10.44
C GLN A 325 11.51 -3.55 -11.66
N VAL A 326 11.01 -2.32 -11.52
CA VAL A 326 10.34 -1.59 -12.60
C VAL A 326 11.05 -0.26 -12.82
N GLY A 327 11.71 -0.11 -13.97
CA GLY A 327 12.50 1.08 -14.30
C GLY A 327 11.67 2.34 -14.57
N ALA A 328 10.36 2.21 -14.76
CA ALA A 328 9.42 3.32 -14.82
C ALA A 328 8.26 3.13 -13.83
N SER A 329 7.02 3.05 -14.25
CA SER A 329 5.86 3.01 -13.37
C SER A 329 5.16 1.65 -13.36
N LEU A 330 4.62 1.25 -12.21
CA LEU A 330 3.73 0.10 -12.06
C LEU A 330 2.27 0.58 -12.01
N TYR A 331 1.45 0.07 -12.95
CA TYR A 331 0.03 0.36 -13.05
C TYR A 331 -0.79 -0.86 -12.64
N LEU A 332 -1.65 -0.69 -11.64
CA LEU A 332 -2.66 -1.67 -11.23
C LEU A 332 -4.04 -1.14 -11.64
N GLY A 333 -4.79 -1.95 -12.37
CA GLY A 333 -6.01 -1.49 -13.05
C GLY A 333 -7.26 -1.44 -12.21
N SER A 334 -8.37 -1.10 -12.84
CA SER A 334 -9.73 -1.11 -12.30
C SER A 334 -10.27 -2.56 -12.16
N GLY A 335 -9.41 -3.47 -11.75
CA GLY A 335 -9.71 -4.88 -11.64
C GLY A 335 -10.00 -5.33 -10.22
N ARG A 336 -10.20 -6.63 -10.09
CA ARG A 336 -10.33 -7.32 -8.82
C ARG A 336 -9.14 -8.25 -8.62
N VAL A 337 -8.50 -8.14 -7.46
CA VAL A 337 -7.46 -9.07 -7.02
C VAL A 337 -7.91 -9.66 -5.69
N SER A 338 -8.07 -10.96 -5.62
CA SER A 338 -8.44 -11.64 -4.38
C SER A 338 -7.35 -12.61 -3.94
N ALA A 339 -7.08 -12.65 -2.65
CA ALA A 339 -6.18 -13.63 -2.05
C ALA A 339 -6.64 -15.05 -2.36
N PRO A 340 -5.74 -16.05 -2.36
CA PRO A 340 -6.10 -17.46 -2.52
C PRO A 340 -7.04 -17.95 -1.41
N ASP A 341 -7.93 -18.86 -1.74
CA ASP A 341 -8.79 -19.55 -0.79
C ASP A 341 -7.99 -20.66 -0.10
N GLY A 342 -7.85 -20.59 1.22
CA GLY A 342 -7.25 -21.66 2.02
C GLY A 342 -5.72 -21.59 2.11
N GLY A 343 -5.20 -20.64 2.86
CA GLY A 343 -3.78 -20.63 3.26
C GLY A 343 -3.46 -21.79 4.22
N ILE A 344 -2.29 -22.41 4.03
CA ILE A 344 -1.65 -23.27 5.02
C ILE A 344 -1.42 -22.41 6.26
N ALA A 345 -1.72 -22.93 7.44
CA ALA A 345 -1.86 -22.20 8.71
C ALA A 345 -0.66 -21.33 9.17
N GLU A 346 0.44 -21.26 8.43
CA GLU A 346 1.65 -20.50 8.78
C GLU A 346 1.80 -19.16 8.04
N GLU A 347 1.15 -18.93 6.88
CA GLU A 347 1.22 -17.64 6.18
C GLU A 347 -0.17 -17.15 5.77
N VAL A 348 -0.49 -15.91 6.12
CA VAL A 348 -1.73 -15.25 5.66
C VAL A 348 -1.60 -14.99 4.15
N PRO A 349 -2.47 -15.56 3.31
CA PRO A 349 -2.38 -15.38 1.87
C PRO A 349 -2.65 -13.92 1.49
N HIS A 350 -1.79 -13.34 0.65
CA HIS A 350 -1.89 -11.95 0.20
C HIS A 350 -2.69 -11.84 -1.10
N ALA A 351 -3.53 -10.81 -1.19
CA ALA A 351 -4.10 -10.40 -2.48
C ALA A 351 -3.01 -9.82 -3.38
N ILE A 352 -2.14 -8.97 -2.81
CA ILE A 352 -0.99 -8.40 -3.52
C ILE A 352 0.24 -8.48 -2.61
N ASP A 353 1.33 -9.02 -3.14
CA ASP A 353 2.61 -9.05 -2.44
C ASP A 353 3.69 -8.34 -3.27
N LEU A 354 4.03 -7.13 -2.87
CA LEU A 354 5.06 -6.27 -3.45
C LEU A 354 6.21 -6.03 -2.46
N ARG A 355 6.46 -6.97 -1.56
CA ARG A 355 7.57 -6.84 -0.61
C ARG A 355 8.88 -6.59 -1.32
N ARG A 356 9.63 -5.58 -0.86
CA ARG A 356 10.94 -5.20 -1.44
C ARG A 356 10.89 -4.87 -2.94
N ALA A 357 9.72 -4.47 -3.47
CA ALA A 357 9.61 -4.00 -4.84
C ALA A 357 10.42 -2.70 -5.04
N GLU A 358 11.09 -2.58 -6.18
CA GLU A 358 11.81 -1.38 -6.60
C GLU A 358 11.12 -0.77 -7.82
N ILE A 359 10.43 0.35 -7.65
CA ILE A 359 9.68 1.05 -8.70
C ILE A 359 10.29 2.45 -8.84
N ALA A 360 10.99 2.72 -9.94
CA ALA A 360 11.65 4.01 -10.13
C ALA A 360 10.66 5.18 -10.32
N GLY A 361 9.50 4.91 -10.92
CA GLY A 361 8.43 5.89 -11.13
C GLY A 361 7.27 5.72 -10.17
N ASP A 362 6.05 5.88 -10.68
CA ASP A 362 4.81 5.86 -9.90
C ASP A 362 4.28 4.44 -9.65
N LEU A 363 3.69 4.21 -8.47
CA LEU A 363 2.75 3.12 -8.22
C LEU A 363 1.33 3.68 -8.30
N ARG A 364 0.58 3.29 -9.32
CA ARG A 364 -0.75 3.85 -9.58
C ARG A 364 -1.80 2.76 -9.72
N CYS A 365 -2.82 2.83 -8.87
CA CYS A 365 -4.08 2.16 -9.15
C CYS A 365 -4.99 3.07 -9.98
N THR A 366 -5.69 2.50 -10.94
CA THR A 366 -6.74 3.23 -11.64
C THR A 366 -8.05 3.18 -10.84
N LYS A 367 -9.04 4.00 -11.24
CA LYS A 367 -10.33 4.07 -10.53
C LYS A 367 -11.01 2.70 -10.48
N ASP A 368 -11.70 2.44 -9.36
CA ASP A 368 -12.46 1.22 -9.09
C ASP A 368 -11.62 -0.06 -8.91
N PHE A 369 -10.34 0.08 -8.52
CA PHE A 369 -9.52 -1.06 -8.12
C PHE A 369 -10.03 -1.68 -6.82
N LYS A 370 -10.12 -3.02 -6.78
CA LYS A 370 -10.57 -3.76 -5.60
C LYS A 370 -9.58 -4.87 -5.22
N ALA A 371 -9.04 -4.78 -4.01
CA ALA A 371 -8.24 -5.85 -3.40
C ALA A 371 -9.04 -6.52 -2.28
N ILE A 372 -9.12 -7.85 -2.29
CA ILE A 372 -9.76 -8.66 -1.25
C ILE A 372 -8.71 -9.55 -0.62
N GLY A 373 -8.33 -9.22 0.58
CA GLY A 373 -7.21 -9.80 1.31
C GLY A 373 -6.05 -8.83 1.48
N PRO A 374 -5.03 -9.18 2.28
CA PRO A 374 -3.91 -8.32 2.61
C PRO A 374 -3.10 -7.92 1.38
N CYS A 375 -2.74 -6.63 1.33
CA CYS A 375 -1.75 -6.10 0.38
C CYS A 375 -0.46 -5.76 1.15
N ASN A 376 0.69 -6.22 0.67
CA ASN A 376 1.97 -6.06 1.35
C ASN A 376 3.00 -5.34 0.46
N LEU A 377 3.42 -4.15 0.90
CA LEU A 377 4.46 -3.33 0.29
C LEU A 377 5.65 -3.13 1.24
N SER A 378 5.81 -4.00 2.26
CA SER A 378 6.86 -3.82 3.27
C SER A 378 8.25 -3.78 2.65
N GLY A 379 9.03 -2.76 3.02
CA GLY A 379 10.37 -2.54 2.50
C GLY A 379 10.43 -2.17 1.01
N ALA A 380 9.31 -1.86 0.36
CA ALA A 380 9.30 -1.40 -1.04
C ALA A 380 9.92 0.00 -1.17
N HIS A 381 10.58 0.25 -2.30
CA HIS A 381 11.07 1.57 -2.69
C HIS A 381 10.34 2.06 -3.94
N ILE A 382 9.65 3.19 -3.83
CA ILE A 382 8.87 3.81 -4.90
C ILE A 382 9.37 5.23 -5.10
N GLY A 383 10.03 5.49 -6.23
CA GLY A 383 10.65 6.78 -6.52
C GLY A 383 9.65 7.89 -6.87
N GLY A 384 8.48 7.52 -7.38
CA GLY A 384 7.43 8.47 -7.79
C GLY A 384 6.26 8.54 -6.81
N ARG A 385 5.10 8.87 -7.35
CA ARG A 385 3.84 8.99 -6.62
C ARG A 385 3.21 7.63 -6.33
N VAL A 386 2.65 7.47 -5.15
CA VAL A 386 1.75 6.37 -4.81
C VAL A 386 0.31 6.90 -4.80
N SER A 387 -0.58 6.31 -5.59
CA SER A 387 -1.94 6.84 -5.75
C SER A 387 -2.99 5.74 -5.91
N PHE A 388 -4.00 5.77 -5.03
CA PHE A 388 -5.11 4.82 -4.96
C PHE A 388 -6.48 5.53 -5.02
N PRO A 389 -6.81 6.23 -6.13
CA PRO A 389 -8.09 6.91 -6.26
C PRO A 389 -9.22 5.89 -6.41
N LYS A 390 -10.30 6.00 -5.62
CA LYS A 390 -11.46 5.10 -5.60
C LYS A 390 -11.11 3.62 -5.41
N ALA A 391 -9.95 3.33 -4.82
CA ALA A 391 -9.58 1.96 -4.54
C ALA A 391 -10.31 1.45 -3.29
N THR A 392 -10.66 0.18 -3.30
CA THR A 392 -11.29 -0.51 -2.18
C THR A 392 -10.38 -1.64 -1.69
N PHE A 393 -10.02 -1.60 -0.42
CA PHE A 393 -9.26 -2.65 0.25
C PHE A 393 -10.17 -3.33 1.28
N GLU A 394 -10.43 -4.63 1.10
CA GLU A 394 -11.28 -5.44 1.98
C GLU A 394 -10.47 -6.56 2.62
N SER A 395 -10.70 -6.85 3.89
CA SER A 395 -10.14 -8.04 4.53
C SER A 395 -10.88 -9.31 4.09
N THR A 396 -10.20 -10.46 4.10
CA THR A 396 -10.72 -11.73 3.54
C THR A 396 -12.00 -12.24 4.20
N ASN A 397 -12.31 -11.86 5.45
CA ASN A 397 -13.46 -12.38 6.20
C ASN A 397 -14.35 -11.29 6.84
N GLY A 398 -14.21 -10.02 6.42
CA GLY A 398 -15.02 -8.93 7.01
C GLY A 398 -14.79 -8.73 8.53
N MET A 399 -13.77 -9.33 9.12
CA MET A 399 -13.45 -9.15 10.52
C MET A 399 -12.70 -7.84 10.72
N ALA A 400 -13.29 -6.94 11.49
CA ALA A 400 -12.63 -5.72 11.93
C ALA A 400 -11.34 -6.07 12.69
N GLY A 401 -10.19 -5.56 12.20
CA GLY A 401 -8.88 -5.78 12.82
C GLY A 401 -7.91 -6.63 11.99
N GLN A 402 -8.31 -7.16 10.83
CA GLN A 402 -7.38 -7.79 9.90
C GLN A 402 -6.66 -6.73 9.04
N VAL A 403 -5.46 -7.08 8.61
CA VAL A 403 -4.63 -6.24 7.75
C VAL A 403 -5.26 -6.11 6.37
N ALA A 404 -5.43 -4.87 5.89
CA ALA A 404 -5.84 -4.55 4.52
C ALA A 404 -4.64 -4.13 3.66
N LEU A 405 -3.74 -3.30 4.22
CA LEU A 405 -2.52 -2.85 3.55
C LEU A 405 -1.38 -2.72 4.57
N ILE A 406 -0.21 -3.26 4.25
CA ILE A 406 1.04 -3.03 5.00
C ILE A 406 2.07 -2.41 4.07
N ALA A 407 2.74 -1.35 4.52
CA ALA A 407 3.90 -0.78 3.86
C ALA A 407 5.01 -0.43 4.88
N ASP A 408 5.15 -1.27 5.91
CA ASP A 408 6.09 -1.04 7.00
C ASP A 408 7.53 -0.98 6.48
N GLY A 409 8.27 0.04 6.92
CA GLY A 409 9.64 0.28 6.48
C GLY A 409 9.79 0.64 4.99
N ALA A 410 8.70 0.88 4.27
CA ALA A 410 8.73 1.29 2.88
C ALA A 410 9.29 2.72 2.72
N ARG A 411 9.84 2.99 1.56
CA ARG A 411 10.31 4.31 1.14
C ARG A 411 9.55 4.76 -0.10
N MET A 412 8.86 5.89 -0.02
CA MET A 412 8.09 6.51 -1.07
C MET A 412 8.60 7.95 -1.27
N ASP A 413 9.38 8.20 -2.33
CA ASP A 413 10.04 9.50 -2.51
C ASP A 413 9.05 10.60 -2.97
N GLY A 414 7.93 10.21 -3.58
CA GLY A 414 6.86 11.13 -4.02
C GLY A 414 5.74 11.31 -3.00
N ASN A 415 4.61 11.85 -3.48
CA ASN A 415 3.39 12.01 -2.70
C ASN A 415 2.63 10.68 -2.59
N VAL A 416 1.91 10.51 -1.48
CA VAL A 416 1.07 9.33 -1.22
C VAL A 416 -0.38 9.77 -1.05
N TYR A 417 -1.28 9.26 -1.91
CA TYR A 417 -2.68 9.65 -1.95
C TYR A 417 -3.62 8.44 -1.89
N PHE A 418 -4.48 8.42 -0.88
CA PHE A 418 -5.65 7.57 -0.74
C PHE A 418 -6.88 8.48 -0.72
N ASN A 419 -7.45 8.78 -1.88
CA ASN A 419 -8.46 9.83 -2.03
C ASN A 419 -9.53 9.51 -3.08
N ASP A 420 -10.38 10.49 -3.38
CA ASP A 420 -11.39 10.46 -4.45
C ASP A 420 -12.37 9.27 -4.34
N GLY A 421 -12.77 8.89 -3.16
CA GLY A 421 -13.66 7.74 -2.94
C GLY A 421 -12.92 6.48 -2.50
N PHE A 422 -11.74 6.64 -1.88
CA PHE A 422 -11.00 5.53 -1.26
C PHE A 422 -11.81 4.89 -0.12
N ALA A 423 -11.86 3.56 -0.08
CA ALA A 423 -12.49 2.78 0.97
C ALA A 423 -11.54 1.70 1.51
N CYS A 424 -11.53 1.52 2.83
CA CYS A 424 -10.71 0.50 3.47
C CYS A 424 -11.47 -0.14 4.63
N GLU A 425 -11.50 -1.46 4.68
CA GLU A 425 -11.94 -2.25 5.83
C GLU A 425 -10.77 -3.02 6.39
N GLY A 426 -10.25 -2.61 7.56
CA GLY A 426 -9.11 -3.24 8.21
C GLY A 426 -8.01 -2.27 8.58
N ILE A 427 -6.79 -2.80 8.71
CA ILE A 427 -5.61 -2.05 9.17
C ILE A 427 -4.78 -1.60 7.96
N ILE A 428 -4.42 -0.31 7.94
CA ILE A 428 -3.37 0.24 7.10
C ILE A 428 -2.12 0.43 7.98
N GLY A 429 -1.08 -0.38 7.75
CA GLY A 429 0.21 -0.33 8.43
C GLY A 429 1.22 0.49 7.63
N LEU A 430 1.78 1.52 8.25
CA LEU A 430 2.84 2.38 7.71
C LEU A 430 3.95 2.61 8.75
N VAL A 431 4.23 1.60 9.57
CA VAL A 431 5.20 1.72 10.67
C VAL A 431 6.59 1.94 10.10
N ASN A 432 7.29 2.98 10.61
CA ASN A 432 8.63 3.38 10.16
C ASN A 432 8.74 3.65 8.64
N THR A 433 7.63 3.98 7.98
CA THR A 433 7.59 4.34 6.56
C THR A 433 8.13 5.75 6.34
N ARG A 434 8.79 5.99 5.20
CA ARG A 434 9.30 7.31 4.81
C ARG A 434 8.60 7.81 3.56
N ILE A 435 8.04 9.01 3.62
CA ILE A 435 7.33 9.67 2.52
C ILE A 435 8.02 11.01 2.23
N GLY A 436 8.60 11.14 1.03
CA GLY A 436 9.30 12.34 0.59
C GLY A 436 8.39 13.51 0.19
N GLY A 437 7.10 13.23 -0.07
CA GLY A 437 6.09 14.21 -0.45
C GLY A 437 5.02 14.43 0.61
N GLU A 438 3.81 14.77 0.15
CA GLU A 438 2.58 14.85 0.96
C GLU A 438 1.98 13.47 1.22
N PHE A 439 1.36 13.31 2.38
CA PHE A 439 0.56 12.13 2.71
C PHE A 439 -0.89 12.53 2.95
N THR A 440 -1.80 12.00 2.12
CA THR A 440 -3.23 12.29 2.24
C THR A 440 -4.04 11.00 2.27
N VAL A 441 -4.90 10.88 3.27
CA VAL A 441 -5.93 9.83 3.36
C VAL A 441 -7.28 10.51 3.50
N GLU A 442 -8.15 10.33 2.51
CA GLU A 442 -9.53 10.79 2.51
C GLU A 442 -10.42 9.57 2.24
N GLN A 443 -10.93 8.98 3.31
CA GLN A 443 -11.78 7.81 3.24
C GLN A 443 -13.23 8.21 2.97
N ASP A 444 -13.85 7.59 1.98
CA ASP A 444 -15.28 7.78 1.66
C ASP A 444 -16.17 6.75 2.38
N GLY A 445 -17.40 7.11 2.71
CA GLY A 445 -18.40 6.24 3.35
C GLY A 445 -18.41 6.24 4.88
N ASP A 446 -19.64 6.14 5.45
CA ASP A 446 -19.87 6.17 6.91
C ASP A 446 -19.77 4.78 7.61
N GLY A 447 -19.55 3.70 6.88
CA GLY A 447 -19.68 2.33 7.39
C GLY A 447 -18.40 1.52 7.52
N SER A 448 -17.32 1.90 6.86
CA SER A 448 -16.08 1.11 6.87
C SER A 448 -15.13 1.58 7.97
N ARG A 449 -14.70 0.66 8.84
CA ARG A 449 -13.72 0.94 9.90
C ARG A 449 -12.31 0.71 9.39
N CYS A 450 -11.55 1.78 9.24
CA CYS A 450 -10.13 1.75 8.91
C CYS A 450 -9.30 2.09 10.15
N ILE A 451 -8.32 1.28 10.46
CA ILE A 451 -7.32 1.55 11.51
C ILE A 451 -6.03 1.94 10.79
N LEU A 452 -5.58 3.17 10.98
CA LEU A 452 -4.29 3.63 10.45
C LEU A 452 -3.23 3.50 11.55
N THR A 453 -2.26 2.62 11.38
CA THR A 453 -1.11 2.45 12.27
C THR A 453 0.14 2.93 11.54
N ALA A 454 0.67 4.07 11.95
CA ALA A 454 1.79 4.75 11.32
C ALA A 454 2.80 5.26 12.35
N ALA A 455 3.11 4.43 13.34
CA ALA A 455 4.11 4.73 14.36
C ALA A 455 5.49 4.94 13.72
N GLY A 456 6.19 6.02 14.10
CA GLY A 456 7.50 6.36 13.54
C GLY A 456 7.48 6.76 12.05
N LEU A 457 6.32 7.09 11.50
CA LEU A 457 6.19 7.60 10.13
C LEU A 457 6.99 8.90 9.94
N SER A 458 7.75 9.01 8.86
CA SER A 458 8.49 10.24 8.49
C SER A 458 7.92 10.82 7.19
N VAL A 459 7.46 12.08 7.22
CA VAL A 459 6.87 12.78 6.07
C VAL A 459 7.55 14.12 5.87
N SER A 460 8.06 14.36 4.65
CA SER A 460 8.82 15.59 4.37
C SER A 460 7.94 16.81 4.07
N ARG A 461 6.63 16.64 3.94
CA ARG A 461 5.64 17.71 3.69
C ARG A 461 4.41 17.53 4.58
N ASP A 462 3.27 17.96 4.08
CA ASP A 462 2.01 17.96 4.82
C ASP A 462 1.38 16.57 4.94
N VAL A 463 0.68 16.36 6.05
CA VAL A 463 -0.15 15.20 6.30
C VAL A 463 -1.61 15.62 6.48
N LYS A 464 -2.52 15.00 5.72
CA LYS A 464 -3.97 15.24 5.81
C LYS A 464 -4.69 13.91 5.98
N LEU A 465 -5.38 13.74 7.10
CA LEU A 465 -6.07 12.50 7.44
C LEU A 465 -7.55 12.74 7.72
N ASP A 466 -8.40 12.03 6.99
CA ASP A 466 -9.83 11.89 7.21
C ASP A 466 -10.19 10.41 7.15
N VAL A 467 -10.12 9.75 8.30
CA VAL A 467 -10.23 8.29 8.45
C VAL A 467 -11.37 7.97 9.41
N ALA A 468 -12.12 6.90 9.15
CA ALA A 468 -13.13 6.37 10.05
C ALA A 468 -12.56 5.20 10.85
N GLY A 469 -12.41 5.36 12.18
CA GLY A 469 -11.90 4.32 13.06
C GLY A 469 -10.81 4.83 14.02
N LYS A 470 -9.61 4.28 13.97
CA LYS A 470 -8.50 4.63 14.88
C LYS A 470 -7.28 5.13 14.07
N VAL A 471 -6.56 6.11 14.63
CA VAL A 471 -5.31 6.62 14.05
C VAL A 471 -4.19 6.56 15.09
N ASP A 472 -3.08 5.94 14.75
CA ASP A 472 -1.86 5.93 15.54
C ASP A 472 -0.70 6.52 14.71
N LEU A 473 -0.22 7.68 15.13
CA LEU A 473 0.94 8.39 14.58
C LEU A 473 2.06 8.53 15.61
N SER A 474 2.10 7.65 16.62
CA SER A 474 3.06 7.78 17.71
C SER A 474 4.50 7.88 17.20
N GLY A 475 5.23 8.90 17.69
CA GLY A 475 6.60 9.16 17.27
C GLY A 475 6.79 9.57 15.81
N ALA A 476 5.73 9.93 15.08
CA ALA A 476 5.86 10.39 13.70
C ALA A 476 6.56 11.75 13.60
N ASP A 477 7.38 11.92 12.56
CA ASP A 477 8.11 13.15 12.24
C ASP A 477 7.58 13.74 10.92
N ILE A 478 6.89 14.88 11.03
CA ILE A 478 6.23 15.56 9.91
C ILE A 478 6.87 16.94 9.76
N ALA A 479 7.60 17.15 8.67
CA ALA A 479 8.27 18.42 8.45
C ALA A 479 7.30 19.59 8.14
N GLY A 480 6.09 19.29 7.68
CA GLY A 480 5.03 20.25 7.34
C GLY A 480 3.86 20.27 8.33
N ASP A 481 2.67 20.57 7.80
CA ASP A 481 1.44 20.68 8.57
C ASP A 481 0.77 19.30 8.75
N LEU A 482 0.33 18.97 9.97
CA LEU A 482 -0.52 17.84 10.27
C LEU A 482 -1.97 18.32 10.44
N THR A 483 -2.85 17.89 9.53
CA THR A 483 -4.29 18.12 9.63
C THR A 483 -5.04 16.81 9.82
N LEU A 484 -5.76 16.66 10.92
CA LEU A 484 -6.53 15.46 11.26
C LEU A 484 -7.99 15.81 11.53
N ARG A 485 -8.92 15.10 10.87
CA ARG A 485 -10.35 15.16 11.15
C ARG A 485 -10.73 14.09 12.17
N LEU A 486 -11.19 14.52 13.35
CA LEU A 486 -11.46 13.64 14.49
C LEU A 486 -12.90 13.07 14.51
N GLN A 487 -13.85 13.68 13.78
CA GLN A 487 -15.29 13.38 13.91
C GLN A 487 -15.67 11.93 13.62
N ARG A 488 -14.91 11.25 12.77
CA ARG A 488 -15.13 9.86 12.38
C ARG A 488 -14.29 8.86 13.16
N LEU A 489 -13.40 9.35 14.04
CA LEU A 489 -12.55 8.50 14.86
C LEU A 489 -13.34 7.95 16.05
N SER A 490 -13.06 6.69 16.38
CA SER A 490 -13.67 6.00 17.52
C SER A 490 -12.75 4.91 18.07
N ALA A 491 -12.75 4.78 19.39
CA ALA A 491 -12.06 3.71 20.11
C ALA A 491 -12.87 3.29 21.34
N GLY A 492 -12.40 2.29 22.08
CA GLY A 492 -12.92 1.97 23.41
C GLY A 492 -12.82 3.19 24.35
N GLU A 493 -13.60 3.17 25.44
CA GLU A 493 -13.67 4.33 26.34
C GLU A 493 -12.32 4.72 26.96
N ASP A 494 -11.49 3.76 27.24
CA ASP A 494 -10.19 3.93 27.88
C ASP A 494 -9.01 3.77 26.89
N HIS A 495 -9.29 3.85 25.58
CA HIS A 495 -8.28 3.77 24.51
C HIS A 495 -8.24 5.03 23.67
N ALA A 496 -7.09 5.33 23.05
CA ALA A 496 -6.96 6.45 22.14
C ALA A 496 -7.65 6.17 20.79
N ALA A 497 -8.54 7.06 20.38
CA ALA A 497 -9.06 7.13 19.01
C ALA A 497 -8.03 7.77 18.07
N ALA A 498 -7.26 8.74 18.59
CA ALA A 498 -6.10 9.32 17.92
C ALA A 498 -4.92 9.35 18.88
N ASN A 499 -3.88 8.56 18.59
CA ASN A 499 -2.60 8.57 19.31
C ASN A 499 -1.61 9.42 18.51
N LEU A 500 -1.27 10.59 19.01
CA LEU A 500 -0.28 11.52 18.49
C LEU A 500 0.91 11.67 19.46
N GLY A 501 1.13 10.67 20.32
CA GLY A 501 2.19 10.68 21.32
C GLY A 501 3.57 10.82 20.70
N GLY A 502 4.33 11.85 21.08
CA GLY A 502 5.68 12.10 20.54
C GLY A 502 5.73 12.58 19.09
N VAL A 503 4.61 12.93 18.47
CA VAL A 503 4.57 13.51 17.12
C VAL A 503 5.33 14.82 17.05
N SER A 504 6.12 15.02 15.99
CA SER A 504 6.75 16.31 15.62
C SER A 504 6.06 16.85 14.36
N ALA A 505 5.62 18.12 14.36
CA ALA A 505 5.03 18.77 13.19
C ALA A 505 5.23 20.30 13.24
N ASP A 506 5.19 20.98 12.09
CA ASP A 506 5.24 22.45 12.10
C ASP A 506 3.90 23.03 12.59
N THR A 507 2.81 22.69 11.94
CA THR A 507 1.46 23.07 12.42
C THR A 507 0.61 21.85 12.72
N LEU A 508 -0.03 21.80 13.88
CA LEU A 508 -1.06 20.81 14.20
C LEU A 508 -2.44 21.43 14.12
N THR A 509 -3.27 20.91 13.22
CA THR A 509 -4.67 21.30 13.04
C THR A 509 -5.59 20.12 13.27
N LEU A 510 -6.33 20.13 14.37
CA LEU A 510 -7.29 19.09 14.73
C LEU A 510 -8.70 19.64 14.54
N ARG A 511 -9.54 18.96 13.72
CA ARG A 511 -10.90 19.39 13.41
C ARG A 511 -11.93 18.41 13.95
N GLY A 512 -12.90 18.93 14.68
CA GLY A 512 -13.94 18.16 15.34
C GLY A 512 -13.44 17.47 16.60
N ARG A 513 -14.13 16.43 17.05
CA ARG A 513 -13.78 15.59 18.21
C ARG A 513 -14.09 14.13 17.90
N PRO A 514 -13.35 13.17 18.52
CA PRO A 514 -13.67 11.76 18.36
C PRO A 514 -15.11 11.46 18.83
N SER A 515 -15.75 10.52 18.20
CA SER A 515 -17.07 10.05 18.63
C SER A 515 -17.02 9.32 19.96
N THR A 516 -15.98 8.50 20.14
CA THR A 516 -15.61 7.79 21.39
C THR A 516 -14.11 7.67 21.50
N GLY A 517 -13.60 7.42 22.72
CA GLY A 517 -12.15 7.27 22.97
C GLY A 517 -11.45 8.59 23.30
N LEU A 518 -10.14 8.51 23.44
CA LEU A 518 -9.27 9.61 23.87
C LEU A 518 -8.49 10.18 22.68
N LEU A 519 -8.07 11.44 22.80
CA LEU A 519 -7.05 12.08 21.97
C LEU A 519 -5.75 12.17 22.79
N ASP A 520 -4.72 11.44 22.39
CA ASP A 520 -3.43 11.47 23.05
C ASP A 520 -2.46 12.40 22.32
N LEU A 521 -1.98 13.43 23.03
CA LEU A 521 -0.97 14.40 22.59
C LEU A 521 0.28 14.34 23.49
N THR A 522 0.49 13.23 24.19
CA THR A 522 1.60 13.05 25.13
C THR A 522 2.93 13.32 24.43
N ARG A 523 3.72 14.29 24.96
CA ARG A 523 5.04 14.66 24.42
C ARG A 523 5.07 15.08 22.95
N ALA A 524 3.91 15.42 22.36
CA ALA A 524 3.88 15.97 21.00
C ALA A 524 4.57 17.35 20.94
N LYS A 525 5.28 17.62 19.83
CA LYS A 525 6.06 18.86 19.63
C LYS A 525 5.62 19.54 18.36
N VAL A 526 5.08 20.77 18.47
CA VAL A 526 4.60 21.53 17.31
C VAL A 526 5.06 22.97 17.38
N SER A 527 5.29 23.61 16.23
CA SER A 527 5.57 25.07 16.22
C SER A 527 4.28 25.84 16.45
N LEU A 528 3.21 25.49 15.75
CA LEU A 528 1.92 26.15 15.83
C LEU A 528 0.79 25.18 16.14
N LEU A 529 0.09 25.37 17.24
CA LEU A 529 -1.12 24.63 17.57
C LEU A 529 -2.38 25.43 17.15
N ARG A 530 -3.14 24.92 16.19
CA ARG A 530 -4.43 25.52 15.78
C ARG A 530 -5.59 24.81 16.45
N HIS A 531 -6.42 25.56 17.17
CA HIS A 531 -7.64 25.03 17.72
C HIS A 531 -8.80 26.00 17.61
N SER A 532 -10.02 25.48 17.59
CA SER A 532 -11.24 26.28 17.59
C SER A 532 -12.19 25.83 18.71
N LYS A 533 -13.14 26.67 19.05
CA LYS A 533 -14.11 26.39 20.11
C LYS A 533 -15.06 25.23 19.75
N GLU A 534 -15.25 25.00 18.46
CA GLU A 534 -16.17 23.97 17.93
C GLU A 534 -15.51 22.61 17.75
N ASP A 535 -14.17 22.55 17.92
CA ASP A 535 -13.36 21.35 17.70
C ASP A 535 -13.08 20.61 19.04
N TRP A 536 -12.07 19.79 19.01
CA TRP A 536 -11.59 18.88 20.05
C TRP A 536 -11.38 19.50 21.45
N ALA A 537 -11.16 20.78 21.53
CA ALA A 537 -10.86 21.50 22.78
C ALA A 537 -12.04 21.55 23.79
N ASP A 538 -13.24 21.15 23.40
CA ASP A 538 -14.39 20.99 24.31
C ASP A 538 -14.53 19.53 24.82
N SER A 539 -13.61 18.63 24.46
CA SER A 539 -13.59 17.23 24.94
C SER A 539 -12.91 17.14 26.32
N ASP A 540 -13.47 16.36 27.19
CA ASP A 540 -12.90 16.00 28.50
C ASP A 540 -11.97 14.75 28.42
N ARG A 541 -11.79 14.19 27.21
CA ARG A 541 -11.03 12.97 26.92
C ARG A 541 -9.79 13.30 26.09
N ILE A 542 -8.88 14.13 26.66
CA ILE A 542 -7.65 14.55 26.00
C ILE A 542 -6.49 14.35 26.98
N VAL A 543 -5.36 13.83 26.49
CA VAL A 543 -4.10 13.73 27.22
C VAL A 543 -3.14 14.81 26.72
N LEU A 544 -2.65 15.67 27.61
CA LEU A 544 -1.81 16.82 27.27
C LEU A 544 -0.42 16.76 27.93
N GLU A 545 -0.07 15.68 28.59
CA GLU A 545 1.19 15.56 29.31
C GLU A 545 2.38 15.69 28.37
N GLY A 546 3.28 16.63 28.68
CA GLY A 546 4.48 16.85 27.88
C GLY A 546 4.27 17.51 26.51
N LEU A 547 3.04 17.94 26.18
CA LEU A 547 2.78 18.67 24.93
C LEU A 547 3.55 19.99 24.90
N GLU A 548 4.35 20.20 23.85
CA GLU A 548 5.16 21.41 23.61
C GLU A 548 4.67 22.13 22.34
N TYR A 549 4.47 23.45 22.41
CA TYR A 549 4.14 24.31 21.27
C TYR A 549 4.72 25.72 21.45
N ARG A 550 5.18 26.32 20.34
CA ARG A 550 5.76 27.68 20.37
C ARG A 550 4.69 28.75 20.32
N ASP A 551 3.63 28.52 19.56
CA ASP A 551 2.50 29.45 19.46
C ASP A 551 1.17 28.66 19.41
N ILE A 552 0.09 29.36 19.78
CA ILE A 552 -1.26 28.79 19.76
C ILE A 552 -2.24 29.80 19.16
N THR A 553 -2.90 29.43 18.07
CA THR A 553 -3.94 30.22 17.45
C THR A 553 -5.31 29.64 17.73
N THR A 554 -6.28 30.50 18.07
CA THR A 554 -7.66 30.10 18.34
C THR A 554 -8.58 30.76 17.31
N ALA A 555 -9.25 29.95 16.48
CA ALA A 555 -10.27 30.45 15.58
C ALA A 555 -11.57 30.74 16.34
N GLY A 556 -12.26 31.83 16.01
CA GLY A 556 -13.58 32.17 16.51
C GLY A 556 -13.64 33.43 17.40
N PRO A 557 -13.29 33.39 18.70
CA PRO A 557 -13.50 34.56 19.57
C PRO A 557 -12.57 35.72 19.21
N LYS A 558 -13.14 36.92 19.06
CA LYS A 558 -12.40 38.14 18.69
C LYS A 558 -11.82 38.88 19.90
N ARG A 559 -12.23 38.55 21.14
CA ARG A 559 -11.79 39.23 22.34
C ARG A 559 -10.79 38.41 23.12
N ASP A 560 -9.65 39.00 23.50
CA ASP A 560 -8.59 38.34 24.29
C ASP A 560 -9.09 37.64 25.56
N LYS A 561 -10.06 38.24 26.25
CA LYS A 561 -10.65 37.64 27.46
C LYS A 561 -11.39 36.34 27.19
N GLU A 562 -12.08 36.23 26.06
CA GLU A 562 -12.83 35.03 25.66
C GLU A 562 -11.86 33.92 25.25
N VAL A 563 -10.80 34.27 24.50
CA VAL A 563 -9.74 33.35 24.11
C VAL A 563 -9.03 32.77 25.34
N TYR A 564 -8.69 33.62 26.30
CA TYR A 564 -8.07 33.21 27.55
C TYR A 564 -8.95 32.24 28.36
N ALA A 565 -10.21 32.60 28.57
CA ALA A 565 -11.16 31.76 29.32
C ALA A 565 -11.34 30.39 28.64
N TYR A 566 -11.39 30.36 27.33
CA TYR A 566 -11.51 29.17 26.54
C TYR A 566 -10.28 28.25 26.65
N ARG A 567 -9.06 28.83 26.53
CA ARG A 567 -7.81 28.07 26.69
C ARG A 567 -7.64 27.50 28.10
N LEU A 568 -8.08 28.22 29.14
CA LEU A 568 -8.10 27.70 30.50
C LEU A 568 -9.06 26.51 30.64
N LYS A 569 -10.27 26.61 30.10
CA LYS A 569 -11.25 25.52 30.13
C LYS A 569 -10.70 24.27 29.45
N TRP A 570 -10.05 24.42 28.30
CA TRP A 570 -9.39 23.36 27.58
C TRP A 570 -8.32 22.66 28.45
N LEU A 571 -7.43 23.40 29.10
CA LEU A 571 -6.44 22.82 30.03
C LEU A 571 -7.10 22.09 31.19
N GLU A 572 -8.19 22.66 31.73
CA GLU A 572 -8.95 22.07 32.83
C GLU A 572 -9.50 20.67 32.52
N GLN A 573 -9.91 20.48 31.29
CA GLN A 573 -10.43 19.20 30.78
C GLN A 573 -9.30 18.23 30.44
N GLY A 574 -8.24 18.69 29.78
CA GLY A 574 -7.16 17.86 29.24
C GLY A 574 -6.08 17.44 30.24
N THR A 575 -6.10 17.95 31.48
CA THR A 575 -5.10 17.57 32.49
C THR A 575 -5.57 16.48 33.45
N GLN A 576 -6.67 15.83 33.14
CA GLN A 576 -7.25 14.78 34.00
C GLN A 576 -6.82 13.36 33.64
N TRP A 577 -6.19 13.18 32.48
CA TRP A 577 -5.81 11.88 31.97
C TRP A 577 -4.30 11.75 31.80
N VAL A 578 -3.77 10.57 32.10
CA VAL A 578 -2.37 10.17 31.80
C VAL A 578 -2.37 8.78 31.20
N ARG A 579 -1.34 8.48 30.42
CA ARG A 579 -1.05 7.15 29.92
C ARG A 579 -0.39 6.33 31.04
N GLU A 580 -0.97 5.19 31.44
CA GLU A 580 -0.43 4.31 32.48
C GLU A 580 0.49 3.22 31.93
N GLY A 581 0.26 2.73 30.72
CA GLY A 581 1.01 1.64 30.12
C GLY A 581 0.31 1.05 28.90
N GLU A 582 0.58 -0.22 28.65
CA GLU A 582 -0.09 -1.02 27.62
C GLU A 582 -0.84 -2.16 28.32
N ASP A 583 -2.04 -2.50 27.82
CA ASP A 583 -2.82 -3.63 28.27
C ASP A 583 -2.24 -4.98 27.78
N GLU A 584 -2.84 -6.10 28.18
CA GLU A 584 -2.43 -7.44 27.74
C GLU A 584 -2.49 -7.65 26.21
N SER A 585 -3.20 -6.79 25.49
CA SER A 585 -3.32 -6.80 24.03
C SER A 585 -2.32 -5.86 23.34
N GLY A 586 -1.45 -5.15 24.10
CA GLY A 586 -0.49 -4.17 23.60
C GLY A 586 -1.13 -2.84 23.19
N GLN A 587 -2.34 -2.53 23.69
CA GLN A 587 -2.98 -1.24 23.49
C GLN A 587 -2.71 -0.31 24.68
N ASP A 588 -2.51 0.98 24.39
CA ASP A 588 -2.30 2.00 25.41
C ASP A 588 -3.50 2.11 26.34
N GLU A 589 -3.25 2.03 27.65
CA GLU A 589 -4.23 2.19 28.72
C GLU A 589 -4.07 3.57 29.37
N TYR A 590 -5.20 4.23 29.64
CA TYR A 590 -5.24 5.57 30.18
C TYR A 590 -6.07 5.63 31.45
N ALA A 591 -5.53 6.33 32.47
CA ALA A 591 -6.24 6.51 33.74
C ALA A 591 -6.48 7.98 34.04
N LYS A 592 -7.53 8.23 34.82
CA LYS A 592 -7.81 9.55 35.38
C LYS A 592 -6.90 9.85 36.56
N VAL A 593 -6.08 10.88 36.41
CA VAL A 593 -5.29 11.46 37.48
C VAL A 593 -5.90 12.79 37.96
N GLY A 594 -5.59 13.18 39.18
CA GLY A 594 -6.17 14.36 39.75
C GLY A 594 -5.78 15.68 39.07
N PHE A 595 -4.51 15.80 38.62
CA PHE A 595 -4.00 17.06 38.06
C PHE A 595 -2.56 16.94 37.54
N THR A 596 -2.30 17.44 36.32
CA THR A 596 -0.97 17.57 35.72
C THR A 596 -0.59 19.05 35.52
N PRO A 597 0.52 19.57 36.12
CA PRO A 597 0.87 20.98 36.08
C PRO A 597 1.52 21.45 34.75
N GLN A 598 2.21 20.55 34.04
CA GLN A 598 3.04 20.91 32.88
C GLN A 598 2.28 21.63 31.76
N PRO A 599 1.04 21.26 31.35
CA PRO A 599 0.32 21.99 30.29
C PRO A 599 0.02 23.45 30.62
N TYR A 600 -0.17 23.78 31.92
CA TYR A 600 -0.33 25.17 32.36
C TYR A 600 0.97 25.95 32.27
N GLN A 601 2.09 25.32 32.62
CA GLN A 601 3.42 25.95 32.52
C GLN A 601 3.72 26.28 31.04
N GLN A 602 3.43 25.33 30.15
CA GLN A 602 3.60 25.50 28.69
C GLN A 602 2.77 26.68 28.16
N LEU A 603 1.48 26.76 28.51
CA LEU A 603 0.64 27.90 28.09
C LEU A 603 1.13 29.24 28.67
N ALA A 604 1.60 29.25 29.92
CA ALA A 604 2.14 30.46 30.53
C ALA A 604 3.41 30.94 29.81
N GLU A 605 4.27 30.01 29.38
CA GLU A 605 5.47 30.33 28.61
C GLU A 605 5.13 30.95 27.25
N VAL A 606 4.15 30.39 26.53
CA VAL A 606 3.65 30.95 25.27
C VAL A 606 3.08 32.36 25.47
N TYR A 607 2.37 32.61 26.55
CA TYR A 607 1.91 33.98 26.84
C TYR A 607 3.06 34.95 27.19
N ARG A 608 4.11 34.49 27.87
CA ARG A 608 5.30 35.30 28.14
C ARG A 608 6.05 35.67 26.86
N SER A 609 6.29 34.67 26.01
CA SER A 609 6.95 34.86 24.71
C SER A 609 6.19 35.86 23.80
N ALA A 610 4.85 35.89 23.94
CA ALA A 610 3.97 36.82 23.24
C ALA A 610 3.83 38.20 23.94
N GLY A 611 4.58 38.47 25.03
CA GLY A 611 4.50 39.71 25.79
C GLY A 611 3.22 39.89 26.62
N LYS A 612 2.45 38.81 26.87
CA LYS A 612 1.20 38.82 27.61
C LYS A 612 1.41 38.37 29.07
N ASP A 613 2.23 39.04 29.83
CA ASP A 613 2.61 38.64 31.20
C ASP A 613 1.45 38.58 32.19
N ARG A 614 0.40 39.41 31.99
CA ARG A 614 -0.79 39.37 32.84
C ARG A 614 -1.55 38.06 32.70
N GLU A 615 -1.72 37.58 31.47
CA GLU A 615 -2.35 36.34 31.13
C GLU A 615 -1.53 35.15 31.62
N ALA A 616 -0.22 35.16 31.43
CA ALA A 616 0.71 34.17 31.95
C ALA A 616 0.59 33.98 33.48
N ARG A 617 0.61 35.10 34.22
CA ARG A 617 0.44 35.07 35.69
C ARG A 617 -0.93 34.50 36.11
N ARG A 618 -1.99 34.80 35.39
CA ARG A 618 -3.33 34.24 35.67
C ARG A 618 -3.40 32.74 35.40
N VAL A 619 -2.74 32.25 34.37
CA VAL A 619 -2.65 30.79 34.09
C VAL A 619 -1.92 30.11 35.24
N LEU A 620 -0.77 30.61 35.68
CA LEU A 620 -0.01 30.03 36.79
C LEU A 620 -0.80 30.08 38.11
N HIS A 621 -1.47 31.19 38.39
CA HIS A 621 -2.36 31.27 39.56
C HIS A 621 -3.45 30.16 39.54
N THR A 622 -4.09 29.93 38.39
CA THR A 622 -5.08 28.87 38.23
C THR A 622 -4.47 27.48 38.41
N MET A 623 -3.24 27.28 37.90
CA MET A 623 -2.48 26.04 38.09
C MET A 623 -2.28 25.73 39.58
N TYR A 624 -1.71 26.69 40.33
CA TYR A 624 -1.46 26.49 41.77
C TYR A 624 -2.74 26.25 42.57
N ARG A 625 -3.81 26.99 42.24
CA ARG A 625 -5.10 26.83 42.90
C ARG A 625 -5.67 25.42 42.71
N ARG A 626 -5.49 24.85 41.52
CA ARG A 626 -5.95 23.47 41.24
C ARG A 626 -5.04 22.42 41.84
N HIS A 627 -3.73 22.60 41.75
CA HIS A 627 -2.77 21.72 42.39
C HIS A 627 -3.00 21.63 43.89
N ALA A 628 -3.22 22.78 44.52
CA ALA A 628 -3.55 22.82 45.94
C ALA A 628 -4.86 22.06 46.29
N ARG A 629 -5.88 22.13 45.41
CA ARG A 629 -7.14 21.38 45.64
C ARG A 629 -6.97 19.88 45.44
N ALA A 630 -6.20 19.45 44.43
CA ALA A 630 -5.97 18.04 44.13
C ALA A 630 -5.19 17.34 45.26
N ASN A 631 -4.13 18.00 45.80
CA ASN A 631 -3.27 17.41 46.84
C ASN A 631 -3.80 17.49 48.26
N SER A 632 -4.87 18.24 48.53
CA SER A 632 -5.32 18.52 49.89
C SER A 632 -6.54 17.69 50.34
N TRP A 633 -6.99 16.71 49.57
CA TRP A 633 -8.23 16.00 49.88
C TRP A 633 -8.15 15.22 51.19
N ASN A 634 -7.02 14.68 51.58
CA ASN A 634 -6.83 13.85 52.77
C ASN A 634 -6.19 14.60 53.97
N GLN A 635 -5.89 15.93 53.85
CA GLN A 635 -5.20 16.68 54.89
C GLN A 635 -5.90 18.03 55.19
N PRO A 636 -6.82 18.08 56.19
CA PRO A 636 -7.62 19.29 56.45
C PRO A 636 -6.79 20.52 56.79
N PHE A 637 -5.61 20.36 57.43
CA PHE A 637 -4.72 21.45 57.74
C PHE A 637 -4.07 22.13 56.53
N ILE A 638 -3.64 21.32 55.55
CA ILE A 638 -3.10 21.81 54.31
C ILE A 638 -4.19 22.50 53.48
N ARG A 639 -5.44 22.05 53.55
CA ARG A 639 -6.58 22.69 52.90
C ARG A 639 -6.88 24.06 53.43
N ILE A 640 -6.81 24.27 54.74
CA ILE A 640 -6.98 25.58 55.38
C ILE A 640 -5.83 26.49 54.99
N TRP A 641 -4.56 25.99 55.04
CA TRP A 641 -3.38 26.73 54.67
C TRP A 641 -3.39 27.18 53.22
N ASN A 642 -3.71 26.29 52.29
CA ASN A 642 -3.83 26.59 50.86
C ASN A 642 -4.96 27.60 50.58
N GLY A 643 -6.10 27.47 51.27
CA GLY A 643 -7.18 28.45 51.23
C GLY A 643 -6.76 29.84 51.73
N ALA A 644 -6.00 29.87 52.79
CA ALA A 644 -5.43 31.13 53.28
C ALA A 644 -4.44 31.75 52.29
N GLN A 645 -3.56 30.97 51.69
CA GLN A 645 -2.63 31.46 50.66
C GLN A 645 -3.37 32.00 49.42
N ASP A 646 -4.46 31.36 48.99
CA ASP A 646 -5.29 31.84 47.85
C ASP A 646 -5.92 33.22 48.17
N ILE A 647 -6.50 33.36 49.36
CA ILE A 647 -7.23 34.57 49.76
C ILE A 647 -6.29 35.73 50.08
N PHE A 648 -5.18 35.47 50.79
CA PHE A 648 -4.29 36.54 51.28
C PHE A 648 -3.21 36.98 50.30
N VAL A 649 -2.72 36.03 49.48
CA VAL A 649 -1.51 36.25 48.65
C VAL A 649 -1.69 35.92 47.19
N GLY A 650 -2.78 35.20 46.83
CA GLY A 650 -2.97 34.70 45.46
C GLY A 650 -1.78 33.87 44.98
N TYR A 651 -1.20 33.02 45.85
CA TYR A 651 0.02 32.21 45.61
C TYR A 651 1.25 33.04 45.13
N GLY A 652 1.29 34.35 45.40
CA GLY A 652 2.38 35.26 45.01
C GLY A 652 2.24 35.88 43.63
N TYR A 653 1.23 35.56 42.88
CA TYR A 653 1.01 36.11 41.52
C TYR A 653 0.10 37.34 41.46
N CYS A 654 -0.54 37.72 42.60
CA CYS A 654 -1.44 38.87 42.69
C CYS A 654 -1.04 39.80 43.84
N PRO A 655 0.09 40.55 43.72
CA PRO A 655 0.57 41.41 44.83
C PRO A 655 -0.43 42.49 45.26
N GLY A 656 -1.36 42.85 44.38
CA GLY A 656 -2.43 43.79 44.70
C GLY A 656 -3.40 43.28 45.82
N PHE A 657 -3.59 41.97 45.97
CA PHE A 657 -4.40 41.45 47.08
C PHE A 657 -3.73 41.64 48.43
N THR A 658 -2.42 41.40 48.51
CA THR A 658 -1.66 41.57 49.76
C THR A 658 -1.67 43.05 50.19
N ILE A 659 -1.51 43.98 49.25
CA ILE A 659 -1.60 45.43 49.52
C ILE A 659 -3.02 45.81 50.02
N ALA A 660 -4.03 45.29 49.37
CA ALA A 660 -5.45 45.51 49.78
C ALA A 660 -5.73 44.95 51.18
N TRP A 661 -5.20 43.78 51.53
CA TRP A 661 -5.31 43.22 52.89
C TRP A 661 -4.52 44.03 53.93
N ILE A 662 -3.32 44.53 53.64
CA ILE A 662 -2.58 45.40 54.52
C ILE A 662 -3.35 46.68 54.75
N ALA A 663 -3.89 47.31 53.72
CA ALA A 663 -4.69 48.51 53.83
C ALA A 663 -6.01 48.23 54.61
N GLY A 664 -6.70 47.11 54.31
CA GLY A 664 -7.92 46.72 55.02
C GLY A 664 -7.69 46.44 56.50
N LEU A 665 -6.63 45.72 56.85
CA LEU A 665 -6.25 45.48 58.24
C LEU A 665 -5.86 46.77 58.97
N ALA A 666 -5.17 47.69 58.29
CA ALA A 666 -4.81 48.99 58.86
C ALA A 666 -6.09 49.83 59.20
N VAL A 667 -7.09 49.81 58.32
CA VAL A 667 -8.35 50.52 58.55
C VAL A 667 -9.14 49.88 59.70
N VAL A 668 -9.27 48.56 59.70
CA VAL A 668 -9.94 47.80 60.77
C VAL A 668 -9.27 48.05 62.13
N ALA A 669 -7.94 48.01 62.14
CA ALA A 669 -7.14 48.26 63.35
C ALA A 669 -7.30 49.69 63.84
N ALA A 670 -7.29 50.70 62.95
CA ALA A 670 -7.52 52.10 63.34
C ALA A 670 -8.91 52.31 63.97
N VAL A 671 -9.97 51.68 63.41
CA VAL A 671 -11.31 51.74 64.01
C VAL A 671 -11.38 51.06 65.38
N MET A 672 -10.70 49.93 65.56
CA MET A 672 -10.65 49.22 66.83
C MET A 672 -9.84 49.97 67.87
N PHE A 673 -8.69 50.57 67.52
CA PHE A 673 -7.91 51.38 68.41
C PHE A 673 -8.60 52.68 68.80
N GLY A 674 -9.33 53.35 67.86
CA GLY A 674 -10.15 54.53 68.13
C GLY A 674 -11.29 54.26 69.10
N HIS A 675 -11.81 53.01 69.16
CA HIS A 675 -12.85 52.60 70.11
C HIS A 675 -12.32 52.17 71.49
N ILE A 676 -11.09 51.69 71.58
CA ILE A 676 -10.48 51.20 72.79
C ILE A 676 -9.64 52.28 73.51
N GLY A 677 -9.12 53.29 72.78
CA GLY A 677 -8.28 54.35 73.29
C GLY A 677 -9.08 55.54 73.95
N GLN A 678 -8.62 56.04 75.09
CA GLN A 678 -9.20 57.23 75.78
C GLN A 678 -8.78 58.59 75.17
N HIS A 679 -7.98 58.60 74.12
CA HIS A 679 -7.56 59.81 73.45
C HIS A 679 -7.94 59.72 71.94
N HIS A 680 -8.86 60.59 71.49
CA HIS A 680 -9.22 60.76 70.07
C HIS A 680 -8.07 61.52 69.34
N THR A 681 -7.07 60.80 68.90
CA THR A 681 -6.14 61.23 67.85
C THR A 681 -6.85 61.08 66.54
N GLY A 682 -6.78 62.02 65.59
CA GLY A 682 -7.53 62.03 64.38
C GLY A 682 -7.40 60.72 63.55
N VAL A 683 -8.45 60.27 62.81
CA VAL A 683 -8.53 59.06 62.06
C VAL A 683 -7.31 58.76 61.19
N VAL A 684 -6.68 59.79 60.62
CA VAL A 684 -5.48 59.63 59.81
C VAL A 684 -4.27 59.18 60.66
N GLN A 685 -4.14 59.60 61.88
CA GLN A 685 -3.11 59.24 62.80
C GLN A 685 -3.21 57.86 63.34
N GLU A 686 -4.46 57.39 63.51
CA GLU A 686 -4.78 56.00 63.91
C GLU A 686 -4.52 55.00 62.77
N ILE A 687 -4.76 55.39 61.50
CA ILE A 687 -4.39 54.60 60.31
C ILE A 687 -2.89 54.52 60.16
N LEU A 688 -2.15 55.63 60.37
CA LEU A 688 -0.71 55.61 60.26
C LEU A 688 -0.04 54.81 61.37
N MET A 689 -0.55 54.85 62.60
CA MET A 689 -0.06 54.00 63.71
C MET A 689 -0.33 52.53 63.42
N SER A 690 -1.52 52.15 62.92
CA SER A 690 -1.89 50.79 62.54
C SER A 690 -1.03 50.27 61.38
N LEU A 691 -0.68 51.13 60.40
CA LEU A 691 0.20 50.82 59.30
C LEU A 691 1.67 50.61 59.79
N GLY A 692 2.10 51.37 60.77
CA GLY A 692 3.42 51.24 61.41
C GLY A 692 3.60 49.90 62.16
N LEU A 693 2.54 49.37 62.73
CA LEU A 693 2.52 48.02 63.36
C LEU A 693 2.50 46.87 62.35
N LEU A 694 2.00 47.11 61.12
CA LEU A 694 1.95 46.14 60.06
C LEU A 694 3.23 46.06 59.18
N LEU A 695 4.12 47.12 59.23
CA LEU A 695 5.34 47.17 58.46
C LEU A 695 6.56 46.76 59.30
N PRO A 696 7.52 45.96 58.77
CA PRO A 696 8.65 45.47 59.56
C PRO A 696 9.68 46.58 59.87
N GLU A 697 10.18 46.60 61.07
CA GLU A 697 11.38 47.17 61.70
C GLU A 697 11.71 48.69 61.52
N SER A 698 11.56 49.31 60.40
CA SER A 698 12.04 50.67 60.17
C SER A 698 11.11 51.80 60.67
N ALA A 699 9.86 51.43 60.96
CA ALA A 699 8.83 52.38 61.44
C ALA A 699 8.65 52.37 62.95
N TYR A 700 9.12 51.35 63.64
CA TYR A 700 8.92 51.16 65.04
C TYR A 700 9.74 52.12 65.91
N ASP A 701 10.92 52.51 65.50
CA ASP A 701 11.83 53.40 66.24
C ASP A 701 11.47 54.92 66.20
N ARG A 702 10.45 55.30 65.41
CA ARG A 702 10.04 56.72 65.29
C ARG A 702 8.67 57.01 65.90
N ILE A 703 8.02 56.01 66.44
CA ILE A 703 6.75 56.17 67.17
C ILE A 703 7.05 56.10 68.63
N GLU A 704 6.86 57.24 69.37
CA GLU A 704 6.97 57.31 70.83
C GLU A 704 6.22 56.09 71.46
N PRO A 705 6.75 55.54 72.58
CA PRO A 705 6.26 54.33 73.15
C PRO A 705 4.74 54.41 73.42
N TRP A 706 4.02 53.74 72.65
CA TRP A 706 2.59 53.62 72.72
C TRP A 706 2.20 52.79 73.99
N HIS A 707 1.65 53.49 74.97
CA HIS A 707 1.20 52.89 76.21
C HIS A 707 -0.20 52.33 75.97
N ALA A 708 -0.29 51.05 75.69
CA ALA A 708 -1.54 50.34 75.54
C ALA A 708 -2.32 50.34 76.85
N ALA A 709 -3.51 50.92 76.85
CA ALA A 709 -4.35 51.10 78.05
C ALA A 709 -5.05 49.84 78.55
N GLY A 710 -4.65 48.62 78.13
CA GLY A 710 -5.26 47.35 78.59
C GLY A 710 -4.76 46.12 77.84
N THR A 711 -5.04 44.94 78.41
CA THR A 711 -4.64 43.63 77.85
C THR A 711 -5.17 43.36 76.47
N THR A 712 -6.36 43.88 76.09
CA THR A 712 -7.00 43.73 74.79
C THR A 712 -6.26 44.50 73.69
N SER A 713 -5.70 45.70 73.99
CA SER A 713 -4.89 46.45 73.01
C SER A 713 -3.53 45.84 72.77
N HIS A 714 -2.90 45.22 73.76
CA HIS A 714 -1.64 44.48 73.59
C HIS A 714 -1.83 43.23 72.75
N VAL A 715 -2.93 42.46 72.90
CA VAL A 715 -3.24 41.31 72.11
C VAL A 715 -3.52 41.69 70.67
N LEU A 716 -4.22 42.78 70.44
CA LEU A 716 -4.51 43.29 69.08
C LEU A 716 -3.23 43.78 68.37
N ALA A 717 -2.37 44.53 69.11
CA ALA A 717 -1.09 44.96 68.58
C ALA A 717 -0.17 43.77 68.24
N ALA A 718 -0.06 42.76 69.07
CA ALA A 718 0.69 41.55 68.80
C ALA A 718 0.14 40.79 67.60
N PHE A 719 -1.17 40.70 67.42
CA PHE A 719 -1.82 40.08 66.24
C PHE A 719 -1.51 40.86 64.98
N LEU A 720 -1.52 42.19 65.00
CA LEU A 720 -1.17 43.05 63.87
C LEU A 720 0.30 42.92 63.45
N VAL A 721 1.20 42.92 64.45
CA VAL A 721 2.63 42.71 64.15
C VAL A 721 2.89 41.35 63.52
N LEU A 722 2.29 40.29 64.08
CA LEU A 722 2.44 38.95 63.52
C LEU A 722 1.84 38.83 62.13
N SER A 723 0.67 39.43 61.89
CA SER A 723 0.00 39.45 60.59
C SER A 723 0.82 40.30 59.58
N GLY A 724 1.36 41.40 60.00
CA GLY A 724 2.22 42.27 59.18
C GLY A 724 3.55 41.61 58.77
N LEU A 725 4.21 40.92 59.70
CA LEU A 725 5.41 40.11 59.42
C LEU A 725 5.10 39.00 58.41
N LEU A 726 4.00 38.28 58.55
CA LEU A 726 3.57 37.21 57.67
C LEU A 726 3.25 37.75 56.29
N LEU A 727 2.51 38.85 56.20
CA LEU A 727 2.17 39.48 54.90
C LEU A 727 3.40 40.11 54.23
N SER A 728 4.29 40.75 54.99
CA SER A 728 5.54 41.33 54.46
C SER A 728 6.50 40.25 53.92
N ALA A 729 6.65 39.14 54.65
CA ALA A 729 7.45 38.00 54.18
C ALA A 729 6.91 37.42 52.86
N THR A 730 5.56 37.38 52.73
CA THR A 730 4.93 36.90 51.48
C THR A 730 5.10 37.87 50.31
N VAL A 731 5.09 39.19 50.55
CA VAL A 731 5.39 40.22 49.53
C VAL A 731 6.85 40.12 49.08
N ILE A 732 7.78 39.97 50.02
CA ILE A 732 9.21 39.79 49.69
C ILE A 732 9.43 38.53 48.87
N ALA A 733 8.80 37.42 49.28
CA ALA A 733 8.87 36.17 48.52
C ALA A 733 8.25 36.30 47.11
N ALA A 734 7.14 37.05 46.98
CA ALA A 734 6.50 37.31 45.70
C ALA A 734 7.38 38.18 44.78
N VAL A 735 7.94 39.25 45.32
CA VAL A 735 8.87 40.15 44.59
C VAL A 735 10.18 39.41 44.20
N ALA A 736 10.72 38.61 45.09
CA ALA A 736 11.90 37.79 44.81
C ALA A 736 11.63 36.75 43.66
N ARG A 737 10.40 36.19 43.58
CA ARG A 737 10.01 35.33 42.44
C ARG A 737 9.89 36.11 41.13
N VAL A 738 9.28 37.32 41.18
CA VAL A 738 9.15 38.17 39.97
C VAL A 738 10.50 38.65 39.44
N ILE A 739 11.51 38.84 40.34
CA ILE A 739 12.86 39.23 39.95
C ILE A 739 13.69 38.03 39.43
N LYS A 740 13.36 36.82 39.86
CA LYS A 740 14.12 35.60 39.53
C LYS A 740 13.58 34.90 38.27
N GLU A 741 12.36 35.24 37.82
CA GLU A 741 11.75 34.84 36.55
C GLU A 741 11.97 35.92 35.47
#